data_b8718f633ab44a19d87e9bd3d3b77dcd
#
_entry.id   b8718f633ab44a19d87e9bd3d3b77dcd
#
_cell.length_a   1.000
_cell.length_b   1.000
_cell.length_c   1.000
_cell.angle_alpha   90.00
_cell.angle_beta   90.00
_cell.angle_gamma   90.00
#
_symmetry.space_group_name_H-M   'P 1'
#
loop_
_entity.id
_entity.type
_entity.pdbx_description
1 polymer ?
#
loop_
_entity_poly.entity_id
_entity_poly.type
_entity_poly.pdbx_seq_one_letter_code
_entity_poly.pdbx_strand_id
1 'polypeptide(L)'
;MIIKRIKTKNYKTYLSLDLDLSVKPDQPIILIGGMNGGGKTTLFEAICGALYGLKIKNKAHFQELLNNGAIGKVEPTIVLELTFEGMVLGRMQEYLLRRTYKLNPADKPVENVLLNMDGTPFSYGTATPPQQRAINEQQVNKIIKANLPQELSKYFLFDAMQSSELLKENVFAQIIKDNIQNVMGFNKYLQMKNAAEHQQQEWAARRLEAQKEAEEYNGLCEQRNQLVELQEENAKLQDDKYKYLTSIQTEYDAAKEGAKESAETERKIQELEASVKDTQELSKRYNTQLKHVVETLEINVFFPKLAQGITNEVNDIIRQKEALKQEREGVLSVEQMREVTTKILGYLKSKYLCPESVEEDDVVAYLKSLQESLHRKDNYAFMDESELEALKNLLNANAVNEFITLNDSRHDLEKRLENYDNQLRQISLLRRSMVNGNTEIIKAYEEASRELESLKKEADNRKVSIKKLEQKIHQFDVQIQQEPDVKYDMLVKLKPFFEDVADTLLRRKKEKIEEDMKEQLNKLLISYKGCIAKVELSDRMENFTIRLYHKAGNEISLNQLNAASKQIFIQVLLKVLRNLGDYNPPVMIDTVMGVLDEESRDVLMEEYFPGLAEQTILLCTTSEIRKDKDYLKLEPFLSRSYTLVRDVESQSTHIEEGYFGILCNE
;
A
#
# COMPACT_ATOMS: atom_id res chain seq x y z
N MET A 1 -9.35 32.14 -13.45
CA MET A 1 -9.35 32.55 -12.01
C MET A 1 -7.98 33.07 -11.65
N ILE A 2 -7.89 34.23 -11.01
CA ILE A 2 -6.63 34.81 -10.51
C ILE A 2 -6.82 35.12 -9.02
N ILE A 3 -5.98 34.56 -8.15
CA ILE A 3 -5.99 34.87 -6.72
C ILE A 3 -5.33 36.22 -6.51
N LYS A 4 -6.04 37.17 -5.88
CA LYS A 4 -5.52 38.52 -5.60
C LYS A 4 -4.91 38.63 -4.21
N ARG A 5 -5.53 38.01 -3.22
CA ARG A 5 -5.11 38.15 -1.83
C ARG A 5 -5.56 36.99 -0.97
N ILE A 6 -4.72 36.57 -0.05
CA ILE A 6 -5.07 35.62 1.00
C ILE A 6 -4.83 36.25 2.38
N LYS A 7 -5.83 36.19 3.26
CA LYS A 7 -5.68 36.55 4.65
C LYS A 7 -6.05 35.38 5.53
N THR A 8 -5.24 35.15 6.55
CA THR A 8 -5.55 34.15 7.56
C THR A 8 -5.40 34.71 8.96
N LYS A 9 -6.19 34.20 9.89
CA LYS A 9 -6.06 34.53 11.32
C LYS A 9 -6.16 33.26 12.16
N ASN A 10 -5.22 33.12 13.08
CA ASN A 10 -5.14 32.01 14.04
C ASN A 10 -5.08 30.62 13.38
N TYR A 11 -4.45 30.47 12.24
CA TYR A 11 -4.40 29.19 11.50
C TYR A 11 -3.00 28.60 11.49
N LYS A 12 -2.82 27.45 12.10
CA LYS A 12 -1.56 26.68 12.19
C LYS A 12 -0.36 27.59 12.53
N THR A 13 0.58 27.79 11.58
CA THR A 13 1.77 28.62 11.77
C THR A 13 1.48 30.13 11.72
N TYR A 14 0.30 30.54 11.27
CA TYR A 14 -0.05 31.95 11.11
C TYR A 14 -0.96 32.46 12.22
N LEU A 15 -0.45 33.38 13.05
CA LEU A 15 -1.29 34.17 13.96
C LEU A 15 -2.12 35.18 13.16
N SER A 16 -1.47 35.85 12.20
CA SER A 16 -2.09 36.73 11.21
C SER A 16 -1.22 36.74 9.96
N LEU A 17 -1.84 36.50 8.80
CA LEU A 17 -1.21 36.58 7.50
C LEU A 17 -2.06 37.48 6.62
N ASP A 18 -1.43 38.38 5.88
CA ASP A 18 -2.05 39.17 4.81
C ASP A 18 -1.07 39.23 3.63
N LEU A 19 -1.40 38.57 2.52
CA LEU A 19 -0.49 38.35 1.42
C LEU A 19 -1.17 38.75 0.10
N ASP A 20 -0.56 39.72 -0.62
CA ASP A 20 -0.97 40.10 -1.95
C ASP A 20 -0.37 39.12 -2.98
N LEU A 21 -1.25 38.47 -3.74
CA LEU A 21 -0.92 37.50 -4.77
C LEU A 21 -1.30 38.02 -6.18
N SER A 22 -1.53 39.31 -6.36
CA SER A 22 -1.82 39.86 -7.68
C SER A 22 -0.60 39.78 -8.59
N VAL A 23 -0.84 39.51 -9.87
CA VAL A 23 0.19 39.39 -10.91
C VAL A 23 0.14 40.60 -11.84
N LYS A 24 1.29 40.98 -12.38
CA LYS A 24 1.43 42.01 -13.43
C LYS A 24 1.30 41.37 -14.83
N PRO A 25 0.88 42.07 -15.85
CA PRO A 25 0.97 41.59 -17.23
C PRO A 25 2.40 41.14 -17.54
N ASP A 26 2.56 40.04 -18.26
CA ASP A 26 3.84 39.43 -18.65
C ASP A 26 4.75 38.92 -17.52
N GLN A 27 4.31 39.03 -16.26
CA GLN A 27 5.01 38.55 -15.09
C GLN A 27 4.10 37.59 -14.29
N PRO A 28 3.87 36.35 -14.76
CA PRO A 28 2.88 35.48 -14.18
C PRO A 28 3.33 34.77 -12.88
N ILE A 29 4.57 34.95 -12.44
CA ILE A 29 5.14 34.16 -11.35
C ILE A 29 5.17 34.96 -10.05
N ILE A 30 4.73 34.30 -8.97
CA ILE A 30 4.90 34.75 -7.59
C ILE A 30 5.80 33.73 -6.89
N LEU A 31 6.92 34.22 -6.35
CA LEU A 31 7.90 33.37 -5.69
C LEU A 31 7.81 33.52 -4.16
N ILE A 32 7.56 32.45 -3.45
CA ILE A 32 7.43 32.46 -1.99
C ILE A 32 8.47 31.51 -1.39
N GLY A 33 9.52 32.10 -0.85
CA GLY A 33 10.57 31.39 -0.15
C GLY A 33 10.21 31.12 1.31
N GLY A 34 10.76 30.06 1.87
CA GLY A 34 10.66 29.78 3.29
C GLY A 34 11.50 28.57 3.70
N MET A 35 12.07 28.63 4.87
CA MET A 35 12.78 27.47 5.45
C MET A 35 11.81 26.32 5.72
N ASN A 36 12.33 25.12 5.97
CA ASN A 36 11.51 23.99 6.40
C ASN A 36 10.79 24.32 7.71
N GLY A 37 9.48 24.08 7.76
CA GLY A 37 8.64 24.52 8.89
C GLY A 37 8.25 26.00 8.87
N GLY A 38 8.66 26.78 7.86
CA GLY A 38 8.33 28.20 7.71
C GLY A 38 6.87 28.51 7.33
N GLY A 39 6.05 27.49 7.05
CA GLY A 39 4.61 27.69 6.79
C GLY A 39 4.21 27.57 5.32
N LYS A 40 5.10 27.19 4.40
CA LYS A 40 4.78 27.01 2.96
C LYS A 40 3.55 26.11 2.72
N THR A 41 3.60 24.90 3.23
CA THR A 41 2.49 23.94 3.14
C THR A 41 1.23 24.44 3.86
N THR A 42 1.39 25.20 4.96
CA THR A 42 0.27 25.85 5.66
C THR A 42 -0.41 26.91 4.78
N LEU A 43 0.36 27.68 3.99
CA LEU A 43 -0.19 28.63 3.02
C LEU A 43 -1.00 27.93 1.92
N PHE A 44 -0.45 26.85 1.40
CA PHE A 44 -1.12 25.98 0.44
C PHE A 44 -2.47 25.47 0.99
N GLU A 45 -2.44 24.88 2.20
CA GLU A 45 -3.64 24.39 2.88
C GLU A 45 -4.64 25.51 3.22
N ALA A 46 -4.16 26.73 3.49
CA ALA A 46 -5.03 27.88 3.76
C ALA A 46 -5.82 28.30 2.51
N ILE A 47 -5.19 28.30 1.33
CA ILE A 47 -5.87 28.58 0.05
C ILE A 47 -6.91 27.48 -0.24
N CYS A 48 -6.53 26.22 -0.13
CA CYS A 48 -7.46 25.10 -0.29
C CYS A 48 -8.61 25.15 0.74
N GLY A 49 -8.30 25.43 2.00
CA GLY A 49 -9.28 25.57 3.06
C GLY A 49 -10.23 26.76 2.87
N ALA A 50 -9.76 27.86 2.30
CA ALA A 50 -10.61 28.99 1.93
C ALA A 50 -11.58 28.63 0.81
N LEU A 51 -11.12 27.91 -0.22
CA LEU A 51 -11.97 27.49 -1.35
C LEU A 51 -12.98 26.40 -0.95
N TYR A 52 -12.52 25.34 -0.32
CA TYR A 52 -13.32 24.11 -0.16
C TYR A 52 -13.77 23.83 1.29
N GLY A 53 -13.28 24.62 2.25
CA GLY A 53 -13.54 24.44 3.67
C GLY A 53 -12.56 23.47 4.37
N LEU A 54 -12.41 23.67 5.67
CA LEU A 54 -11.66 22.78 6.54
C LEU A 54 -12.60 21.71 7.10
N LYS A 55 -12.32 20.45 6.84
CA LYS A 55 -13.13 19.31 7.39
C LYS A 55 -12.75 19.04 8.85
N ILE A 56 -13.18 19.92 9.76
CA ILE A 56 -12.84 19.82 11.19
C ILE A 56 -13.75 18.79 11.86
N LYS A 57 -13.17 17.69 12.35
CA LYS A 57 -13.94 16.55 12.87
C LYS A 57 -14.43 16.76 14.30
N ASN A 58 -13.61 17.35 15.17
CA ASN A 58 -13.89 17.49 16.60
C ASN A 58 -13.07 18.65 17.20
N LYS A 59 -13.24 18.90 18.52
CA LYS A 59 -12.51 19.91 19.29
C LYS A 59 -10.97 19.72 19.23
N ALA A 60 -10.50 18.49 19.33
CA ALA A 60 -9.04 18.22 19.29
C ALA A 60 -8.47 18.63 17.93
N HIS A 61 -9.11 18.22 16.83
CA HIS A 61 -8.71 18.62 15.48
C HIS A 61 -8.81 20.14 15.26
N PHE A 62 -9.81 20.83 15.84
CA PHE A 62 -9.87 22.28 15.81
C PHE A 62 -8.65 22.92 16.52
N GLN A 63 -8.27 22.38 17.68
CA GLN A 63 -7.11 22.87 18.44
C GLN A 63 -5.78 22.63 17.71
N GLU A 64 -5.63 21.51 16.98
CA GLU A 64 -4.46 21.25 16.13
C GLU A 64 -4.33 22.26 14.98
N LEU A 65 -5.45 22.74 14.44
CA LEU A 65 -5.47 23.75 13.40
C LEU A 65 -5.32 25.18 13.92
N LEU A 66 -5.48 25.41 15.21
CA LEU A 66 -5.38 26.72 15.83
C LEU A 66 -3.91 27.08 16.04
N ASN A 67 -3.54 28.34 15.76
CA ASN A 67 -2.20 28.83 16.08
C ASN A 67 -1.98 28.85 17.60
N ASN A 68 -0.80 28.44 18.04
CA ASN A 68 -0.44 28.37 19.47
C ASN A 68 -0.63 29.69 20.22
N GLY A 69 -0.37 30.84 19.57
CA GLY A 69 -0.60 32.17 20.14
C GLY A 69 -2.08 32.55 20.30
N ALA A 70 -3.00 31.73 19.79
CA ALA A 70 -4.44 31.91 19.96
C ALA A 70 -5.05 30.93 20.97
N ILE A 71 -4.30 29.95 21.44
CA ILE A 71 -4.72 29.00 22.47
C ILE A 71 -4.92 29.76 23.79
N GLY A 72 -6.04 29.55 24.44
CA GLY A 72 -6.38 30.22 25.72
C GLY A 72 -7.06 31.58 25.57
N LYS A 73 -7.24 32.10 24.36
CA LYS A 73 -8.06 33.29 24.12
C LYS A 73 -9.55 32.94 24.30
N VAL A 74 -10.33 33.94 24.72
CA VAL A 74 -11.80 33.82 24.77
C VAL A 74 -12.33 33.66 23.35
N GLU A 75 -13.06 32.55 23.08
CA GLU A 75 -13.64 32.21 21.78
C GLU A 75 -12.65 32.28 20.60
N PRO A 76 -11.60 31.43 20.59
CA PRO A 76 -10.63 31.46 19.50
C PRO A 76 -11.32 31.11 18.16
N THR A 77 -11.06 31.94 17.16
CA THR A 77 -11.63 31.77 15.81
C THR A 77 -10.51 31.60 14.77
N ILE A 78 -10.68 30.63 13.89
CA ILE A 78 -9.84 30.52 12.67
C ILE A 78 -10.57 31.25 11.54
N VAL A 79 -9.87 32.15 10.86
CA VAL A 79 -10.41 32.86 9.68
C VAL A 79 -9.54 32.62 8.48
N LEU A 80 -10.14 32.21 7.38
CA LEU A 80 -9.53 32.10 6.05
C LEU A 80 -10.32 32.98 5.10
N GLU A 81 -9.63 33.95 4.46
CA GLU A 81 -10.25 34.89 3.52
C GLU A 81 -9.45 34.92 2.23
N LEU A 82 -10.11 34.65 1.12
CA LEU A 82 -9.51 34.63 -0.22
C LEU A 82 -10.23 35.63 -1.12
N THR A 83 -9.46 36.59 -1.70
CA THR A 83 -9.95 37.45 -2.75
C THR A 83 -9.44 36.97 -4.09
N PHE A 84 -10.34 36.77 -5.04
CA PHE A 84 -9.98 36.29 -6.38
C PHE A 84 -10.85 36.91 -7.48
N GLU A 85 -10.27 37.06 -8.64
CA GLU A 85 -11.02 37.32 -9.88
C GLU A 85 -11.40 35.98 -10.54
N GLY A 86 -12.64 35.91 -11.01
CA GLY A 86 -13.13 34.71 -11.64
C GLY A 86 -14.21 34.98 -12.67
N MET A 87 -14.41 34.00 -13.57
CA MET A 87 -15.40 34.11 -14.63
C MET A 87 -16.65 33.29 -14.26
N VAL A 88 -17.81 33.94 -14.26
CA VAL A 88 -19.10 33.26 -14.11
C VAL A 88 -20.05 33.79 -15.18
N LEU A 89 -20.66 32.89 -15.96
CA LEU A 89 -21.57 33.21 -17.06
C LEU A 89 -20.99 34.24 -18.06
N GLY A 90 -19.70 34.15 -18.33
CA GLY A 90 -18.99 35.02 -19.31
C GLY A 90 -18.62 36.41 -18.77
N ARG A 91 -18.80 36.68 -17.47
CA ARG A 91 -18.40 37.93 -16.83
C ARG A 91 -17.27 37.69 -15.84
N MET A 92 -16.21 38.49 -15.96
CA MET A 92 -15.12 38.55 -14.97
C MET A 92 -15.54 39.47 -13.83
N GLN A 93 -15.42 38.96 -12.59
CA GLN A 93 -15.78 39.70 -11.38
C GLN A 93 -14.82 39.32 -10.25
N GLU A 94 -14.71 40.25 -9.29
CA GLU A 94 -13.96 40.01 -8.06
C GLU A 94 -14.88 39.36 -6.98
N TYR A 95 -14.35 38.37 -6.34
CA TYR A 95 -15.02 37.64 -5.26
C TYR A 95 -14.16 37.69 -4.01
N LEU A 96 -14.80 37.97 -2.86
CA LEU A 96 -14.21 37.81 -1.54
C LEU A 96 -14.91 36.64 -0.82
N LEU A 97 -14.20 35.56 -0.63
CA LEU A 97 -14.67 34.36 0.07
C LEU A 97 -14.01 34.28 1.45
N ARG A 98 -14.83 34.34 2.51
CA ARG A 98 -14.36 34.23 3.89
C ARG A 98 -15.02 33.03 4.57
N ARG A 99 -14.20 32.20 5.20
CA ARG A 99 -14.63 31.12 6.06
C ARG A 99 -14.15 31.36 7.48
N THR A 100 -15.05 31.22 8.44
CA THR A 100 -14.77 31.42 9.86
C THR A 100 -15.17 30.18 10.62
N TYR A 101 -14.23 29.63 11.40
CA TYR A 101 -14.43 28.43 12.21
C TYR A 101 -14.34 28.79 13.68
N LYS A 102 -15.26 28.28 14.49
CA LYS A 102 -15.26 28.43 15.95
C LYS A 102 -15.89 27.21 16.60
N LEU A 103 -15.66 27.06 17.90
CA LEU A 103 -16.39 26.07 18.70
C LEU A 103 -17.69 26.69 19.18
N ASN A 104 -18.78 25.92 19.13
CA ASN A 104 -20.02 26.30 19.79
C ASN A 104 -19.96 25.99 21.31
N PRO A 105 -20.95 26.42 22.11
CA PRO A 105 -20.98 26.11 23.54
C PRO A 105 -20.96 24.61 23.90
N ALA A 106 -21.27 23.75 22.94
CA ALA A 106 -21.18 22.29 23.07
C ALA A 106 -19.86 21.71 22.56
N ASP A 107 -18.82 22.53 22.43
CA ASP A 107 -17.48 22.16 21.93
C ASP A 107 -17.45 21.53 20.52
N LYS A 108 -18.51 21.76 19.71
CA LYS A 108 -18.54 21.28 18.32
C LYS A 108 -18.04 22.37 17.36
N PRO A 109 -17.19 22.01 16.38
CA PRO A 109 -16.76 22.95 15.35
C PRO A 109 -17.93 23.45 14.51
N VAL A 110 -17.96 24.75 14.24
CA VAL A 110 -18.96 25.41 13.43
C VAL A 110 -18.29 26.26 12.38
N GLU A 111 -18.75 26.14 11.14
CA GLU A 111 -18.32 26.94 10.00
C GLU A 111 -19.36 28.02 9.65
N ASN A 112 -18.88 29.23 9.40
CA ASN A 112 -19.67 30.30 8.77
C ASN A 112 -18.95 30.74 7.50
N VAL A 113 -19.68 30.80 6.40
CA VAL A 113 -19.17 31.16 5.07
C VAL A 113 -19.82 32.45 4.64
N LEU A 114 -19.01 33.35 4.10
CA LEU A 114 -19.41 34.61 3.47
C LEU A 114 -18.73 34.71 2.10
N LEU A 115 -19.51 34.82 1.05
CA LEU A 115 -19.04 35.20 -0.28
C LEU A 115 -19.62 36.57 -0.62
N ASN A 116 -18.77 37.54 -0.91
CA ASN A 116 -19.18 38.83 -1.40
C ASN A 116 -18.88 38.93 -2.89
N MET A 117 -19.88 39.32 -3.68
CA MET A 117 -19.81 39.50 -5.12
C MET A 117 -20.33 40.88 -5.42
N ASP A 118 -19.46 41.81 -5.81
CA ASP A 118 -19.80 43.21 -6.14
C ASP A 118 -20.71 43.89 -5.09
N GLY A 119 -20.42 43.70 -3.82
CA GLY A 119 -21.20 44.24 -2.71
C GLY A 119 -22.43 43.43 -2.31
N THR A 120 -22.77 42.33 -3.04
CA THR A 120 -23.86 41.42 -2.69
C THR A 120 -23.33 40.26 -1.87
N PRO A 121 -23.71 40.17 -0.57
CA PRO A 121 -23.24 39.08 0.29
C PRO A 121 -24.12 37.82 0.20
N PHE A 122 -23.51 36.65 0.02
CA PHE A 122 -24.10 35.35 0.19
C PHE A 122 -23.48 34.71 1.44
N SER A 123 -24.25 34.58 2.52
CA SER A 123 -23.72 34.00 3.74
C SER A 123 -24.55 32.79 4.20
N TYR A 124 -23.87 31.79 4.74
CA TYR A 124 -24.52 30.68 5.38
C TYR A 124 -23.68 30.18 6.58
N GLY A 125 -24.40 29.65 7.58
CA GLY A 125 -23.81 29.15 8.81
C GLY A 125 -24.88 28.61 9.72
N THR A 126 -24.56 28.37 10.98
CA THR A 126 -25.49 27.80 11.96
C THR A 126 -26.69 28.67 12.27
N ALA A 127 -26.58 29.99 12.15
CA ALA A 127 -27.67 30.95 12.41
C ALA A 127 -28.56 31.21 11.18
N THR A 128 -28.21 30.67 10.01
CA THR A 128 -28.98 30.88 8.78
C THR A 128 -30.13 29.92 8.68
N PRO A 129 -31.36 30.39 8.35
CA PRO A 129 -32.54 29.52 8.15
C PRO A 129 -32.24 28.44 7.08
N PRO A 130 -32.74 27.18 7.23
CA PRO A 130 -32.39 26.05 6.36
C PRO A 130 -32.63 26.32 4.87
N GLN A 131 -33.71 26.94 4.48
CA GLN A 131 -34.01 27.25 3.07
C GLN A 131 -33.05 28.28 2.49
N GLN A 132 -32.76 29.36 3.21
CA GLN A 132 -31.80 30.39 2.78
C GLN A 132 -30.38 29.86 2.77
N ARG A 133 -30.06 28.96 3.73
CA ARG A 133 -28.77 28.27 3.77
C ARG A 133 -28.55 27.45 2.51
N ALA A 134 -29.53 26.63 2.10
CA ALA A 134 -29.38 25.80 0.89
C ALA A 134 -29.18 26.66 -0.38
N ILE A 135 -29.90 27.77 -0.52
CA ILE A 135 -29.78 28.68 -1.65
C ILE A 135 -28.38 29.32 -1.67
N ASN A 136 -27.92 29.87 -0.55
CA ASN A 136 -26.64 30.56 -0.47
C ASN A 136 -25.48 29.60 -0.66
N GLU A 137 -25.55 28.40 -0.08
CA GLU A 137 -24.56 27.34 -0.26
C GLU A 137 -24.48 26.89 -1.72
N GLN A 138 -25.61 26.72 -2.39
CA GLN A 138 -25.66 26.41 -3.83
C GLN A 138 -25.01 27.51 -4.68
N GLN A 139 -25.23 28.80 -4.39
CA GLN A 139 -24.62 29.91 -5.10
C GLN A 139 -23.09 29.94 -4.88
N VAL A 140 -22.63 29.80 -3.64
CA VAL A 140 -21.19 29.74 -3.33
C VAL A 140 -20.53 28.58 -4.06
N ASN A 141 -21.13 27.39 -4.00
CA ASN A 141 -20.61 26.20 -4.68
C ASN A 141 -20.60 26.36 -6.20
N LYS A 142 -21.61 27.02 -6.79
CA LYS A 142 -21.67 27.30 -8.23
C LYS A 142 -20.51 28.19 -8.67
N ILE A 143 -20.20 29.23 -7.89
CA ILE A 143 -19.10 30.15 -8.20
C ILE A 143 -17.75 29.46 -8.08
N ILE A 144 -17.55 28.69 -7.00
CA ILE A 144 -16.30 27.91 -6.83
C ILE A 144 -16.15 26.89 -7.95
N LYS A 145 -17.18 26.09 -8.26
CA LYS A 145 -17.14 25.11 -9.35
C LYS A 145 -16.93 25.71 -10.72
N ALA A 146 -17.43 26.92 -10.97
CA ALA A 146 -17.21 27.60 -12.24
C ALA A 146 -15.76 28.06 -12.45
N ASN A 147 -14.99 28.27 -11.37
CA ASN A 147 -13.63 28.80 -11.41
C ASN A 147 -12.57 27.75 -11.15
N LEU A 148 -12.71 26.94 -10.11
CA LEU A 148 -11.84 25.81 -9.79
C LEU A 148 -12.64 24.75 -9.02
N PRO A 149 -13.20 23.74 -9.70
CA PRO A 149 -13.85 22.59 -9.04
C PRO A 149 -12.90 21.86 -8.10
N GLN A 150 -13.41 21.37 -6.96
CA GLN A 150 -12.61 20.68 -5.96
C GLN A 150 -11.91 19.44 -6.53
N GLU A 151 -12.59 18.73 -7.43
CA GLU A 151 -12.10 17.53 -8.09
C GLU A 151 -10.82 17.81 -8.91
N LEU A 152 -10.71 19.03 -9.43
CA LEU A 152 -9.60 19.49 -10.26
C LEU A 152 -8.50 20.18 -9.44
N SER A 153 -8.79 20.61 -8.21
CA SER A 153 -7.83 21.41 -7.41
C SER A 153 -6.49 20.75 -7.23
N LYS A 154 -6.46 19.42 -7.04
CA LYS A 154 -5.23 18.61 -6.88
C LYS A 154 -4.28 18.65 -8.09
N TYR A 155 -4.75 19.12 -9.26
CA TYR A 155 -3.94 19.22 -10.48
C TYR A 155 -3.36 20.62 -10.69
N PHE A 156 -3.90 21.58 -10.01
CA PHE A 156 -3.49 22.98 -10.09
C PHE A 156 -2.82 23.46 -8.81
N LEU A 157 -3.22 22.86 -7.69
CA LEU A 157 -2.67 23.11 -6.38
C LEU A 157 -2.05 21.79 -5.89
N PHE A 158 -0.76 21.57 -6.08
CA PHE A 158 -0.13 20.27 -5.81
C PHE A 158 1.27 20.40 -5.21
N ASP A 159 1.65 19.36 -4.44
CA ASP A 159 3.00 19.16 -3.95
C ASP A 159 3.80 18.30 -4.95
N ALA A 160 4.89 18.83 -5.47
CA ALA A 160 5.70 18.15 -6.48
C ALA A 160 6.38 16.88 -5.95
N MET A 161 6.59 16.75 -4.64
CA MET A 161 7.12 15.51 -4.01
C MET A 161 6.12 14.36 -4.04
N GLN A 162 4.82 14.67 -3.97
CA GLN A 162 3.76 13.65 -4.07
C GLN A 162 3.44 13.26 -5.51
N SER A 163 4.09 13.89 -6.48
CA SER A 163 3.84 13.67 -7.90
C SER A 163 4.11 12.23 -8.35
N SER A 164 5.01 11.49 -7.68
CA SER A 164 5.25 10.08 -7.97
C SER A 164 4.03 9.18 -7.69
N GLU A 165 3.15 9.57 -6.76
CA GLU A 165 1.90 8.86 -6.48
C GLU A 165 0.88 9.03 -7.61
N LEU A 166 0.92 10.16 -8.31
CA LEU A 166 0.05 10.44 -9.46
C LEU A 166 0.36 9.54 -10.67
N LEU A 167 1.56 8.94 -10.73
CA LEU A 167 1.94 7.99 -11.79
C LEU A 167 1.52 6.55 -11.53
N LYS A 168 0.95 6.24 -10.38
CA LYS A 168 0.34 4.92 -10.17
C LYS A 168 -0.77 4.75 -11.22
N GLU A 169 -0.74 3.63 -11.95
CA GLU A 169 -1.55 3.38 -13.14
C GLU A 169 -3.05 3.67 -12.94
N ASN A 170 -3.57 3.32 -11.77
CA ASN A 170 -4.97 3.56 -11.42
C ASN A 170 -5.29 5.04 -11.14
N VAL A 171 -4.39 5.78 -10.48
CA VAL A 171 -4.56 7.21 -10.17
C VAL A 171 -4.46 8.03 -11.44
N PHE A 172 -3.51 7.68 -12.28
CA PHE A 172 -3.26 8.32 -13.56
C PHE A 172 -4.45 8.22 -14.53
N ALA A 173 -5.00 7.00 -14.69
CA ALA A 173 -6.19 6.77 -15.50
C ALA A 173 -7.38 7.61 -15.02
N GLN A 174 -7.59 7.73 -13.72
CA GLN A 174 -8.65 8.53 -13.13
C GLN A 174 -8.43 10.03 -13.36
N ILE A 175 -7.20 10.53 -13.26
CA ILE A 175 -6.86 11.93 -13.55
C ILE A 175 -7.29 12.30 -14.96
N ILE A 176 -6.91 11.50 -15.95
CA ILE A 176 -7.22 11.79 -17.36
C ILE A 176 -8.73 11.71 -17.58
N LYS A 177 -9.41 10.71 -17.03
CA LYS A 177 -10.86 10.54 -17.11
C LYS A 177 -11.60 11.77 -16.52
N ASP A 178 -11.25 12.18 -15.30
CA ASP A 178 -11.87 13.33 -14.62
C ASP A 178 -11.65 14.62 -15.42
N ASN A 179 -10.45 14.81 -15.97
CA ASN A 179 -10.15 15.99 -16.79
C ASN A 179 -10.93 15.98 -18.12
N ILE A 180 -10.99 14.85 -18.81
CA ILE A 180 -11.74 14.75 -20.08
C ILE A 180 -13.23 14.97 -19.82
N GLN A 181 -13.81 14.33 -18.80
CA GLN A 181 -15.25 14.45 -18.52
C GLN A 181 -15.66 15.83 -18.01
N ASN A 182 -14.90 16.41 -17.07
CA ASN A 182 -15.30 17.61 -16.35
C ASN A 182 -14.73 18.89 -16.95
N VAL A 183 -13.45 18.88 -17.38
CA VAL A 183 -12.76 20.08 -17.92
C VAL A 183 -13.13 20.37 -19.36
N MET A 184 -13.36 19.33 -20.16
CA MET A 184 -13.54 19.45 -21.61
C MET A 184 -14.98 19.64 -22.06
N GLY A 185 -15.94 19.83 -21.13
CA GLY A 185 -17.34 20.08 -21.46
C GLY A 185 -18.10 18.89 -22.07
N PHE A 186 -17.51 17.69 -22.04
CA PHE A 186 -18.08 16.47 -22.61
C PHE A 186 -19.46 16.13 -22.01
N ASN A 187 -19.64 16.39 -20.72
CA ASN A 187 -20.91 16.15 -20.03
C ASN A 187 -22.10 16.93 -20.62
N LYS A 188 -21.89 18.08 -21.27
CA LYS A 188 -22.98 18.84 -21.92
C LYS A 188 -23.60 18.06 -23.07
N TYR A 189 -22.78 17.39 -23.89
CA TYR A 189 -23.27 16.62 -25.04
C TYR A 189 -24.00 15.34 -24.59
N LEU A 190 -23.52 14.69 -23.53
CA LEU A 190 -24.23 13.58 -22.90
C LEU A 190 -25.59 14.00 -22.33
N GLN A 191 -25.68 15.16 -21.67
CA GLN A 191 -26.96 15.71 -21.18
C GLN A 191 -27.91 16.04 -22.33
N MET A 192 -27.40 16.61 -23.45
CA MET A 192 -28.21 16.90 -24.64
C MET A 192 -28.69 15.62 -25.31
N LYS A 193 -27.87 14.57 -25.38
CA LYS A 193 -28.28 13.22 -25.81
C LYS A 193 -29.44 12.69 -24.97
N ASN A 194 -29.31 12.72 -23.63
CA ASN A 194 -30.34 12.22 -22.73
C ASN A 194 -31.63 13.04 -22.82
N ALA A 195 -31.55 14.35 -22.97
CA ALA A 195 -32.70 15.20 -23.19
C ALA A 195 -33.41 14.92 -24.53
N ALA A 196 -32.65 14.69 -25.62
CA ALA A 196 -33.21 14.33 -26.92
C ALA A 196 -33.91 12.95 -26.87
N GLU A 197 -33.34 12.00 -26.14
CA GLU A 197 -33.92 10.67 -25.94
C GLU A 197 -35.22 10.72 -25.15
N HIS A 198 -35.29 11.50 -24.07
CA HIS A 198 -36.51 11.70 -23.30
C HIS A 198 -37.62 12.33 -24.15
N GLN A 199 -37.31 13.35 -24.93
CA GLN A 199 -38.24 13.99 -25.85
C GLN A 199 -38.73 13.04 -26.95
N GLN A 200 -37.85 12.20 -27.49
CA GLN A 200 -38.21 11.16 -28.47
C GLN A 200 -39.21 10.17 -27.87
N GLN A 201 -39.00 9.73 -26.64
CA GLN A 201 -39.90 8.78 -25.96
C GLN A 201 -41.28 9.38 -25.71
N GLU A 202 -41.34 10.62 -25.22
CA GLU A 202 -42.66 11.30 -25.01
C GLU A 202 -43.39 11.46 -26.33
N TRP A 203 -42.71 11.77 -27.44
CA TRP A 203 -43.35 11.93 -28.74
C TRP A 203 -43.77 10.60 -29.35
N ALA A 204 -42.99 9.55 -29.21
CA ALA A 204 -43.32 8.20 -29.61
C ALA A 204 -44.59 7.69 -28.92
N ALA A 205 -44.69 7.86 -27.61
CA ALA A 205 -45.84 7.44 -26.85
C ALA A 205 -47.15 8.14 -27.28
N ARG A 206 -47.06 9.41 -27.75
CA ARG A 206 -48.26 10.17 -28.26
C ARG A 206 -48.74 9.70 -29.60
N ARG A 207 -47.91 8.97 -30.36
CA ARG A 207 -48.25 8.49 -31.75
C ARG A 207 -48.83 7.09 -31.77
N LEU A 208 -48.74 6.35 -30.69
CA LEU A 208 -49.37 5.01 -30.63
C LEU A 208 -50.88 5.15 -30.58
N GLU A 209 -51.61 4.63 -31.56
CA GLU A 209 -53.05 4.78 -31.67
C GLU A 209 -53.80 3.97 -30.61
N ALA A 210 -53.31 2.80 -30.22
CA ALA A 210 -53.89 1.96 -29.21
C ALA A 210 -53.41 2.35 -27.81
N GLN A 211 -54.35 2.73 -26.95
CA GLN A 211 -54.03 3.13 -25.55
C GLN A 211 -53.21 2.07 -24.79
N LYS A 212 -53.46 0.78 -25.05
CA LYS A 212 -52.69 -0.33 -24.46
C LYS A 212 -51.21 -0.37 -24.94
N GLU A 213 -50.97 -0.11 -26.23
CA GLU A 213 -49.62 -0.09 -26.79
C GLU A 213 -48.83 1.13 -26.29
N ALA A 214 -49.49 2.28 -26.14
CA ALA A 214 -48.90 3.45 -25.55
C ALA A 214 -48.56 3.25 -24.06
N GLU A 215 -49.42 2.58 -23.31
CA GLU A 215 -49.16 2.22 -21.92
C GLU A 215 -47.99 1.21 -21.80
N GLU A 216 -47.94 0.20 -22.66
CA GLU A 216 -46.84 -0.77 -22.67
C GLU A 216 -45.51 -0.12 -23.09
N TYR A 217 -45.49 0.72 -24.10
CA TYR A 217 -44.32 1.47 -24.54
C TYR A 217 -43.81 2.38 -23.41
N ASN A 218 -44.69 3.17 -22.79
CA ASN A 218 -44.35 4.04 -21.66
C ASN A 218 -43.83 3.22 -20.48
N GLY A 219 -44.43 2.08 -20.16
CA GLY A 219 -43.95 1.17 -19.12
C GLY A 219 -42.57 0.63 -19.36
N LEU A 220 -42.24 0.25 -20.60
CA LEU A 220 -40.91 -0.21 -20.99
C LEU A 220 -39.89 0.93 -20.93
N CYS A 221 -40.23 2.13 -21.38
CA CYS A 221 -39.38 3.31 -21.31
C CYS A 221 -39.14 3.72 -19.85
N GLU A 222 -40.14 3.67 -19.00
CA GLU A 222 -40.03 3.98 -17.56
C GLU A 222 -39.11 2.98 -16.86
N GLN A 223 -39.28 1.68 -17.11
CA GLN A 223 -38.40 0.64 -16.58
C GLN A 223 -36.96 0.82 -17.04
N ARG A 224 -36.76 1.14 -18.33
CA ARG A 224 -35.42 1.41 -18.86
C ARG A 224 -34.80 2.65 -18.22
N ASN A 225 -35.56 3.74 -18.06
CA ASN A 225 -35.09 4.97 -17.43
C ASN A 225 -34.70 4.76 -15.97
N GLN A 226 -35.51 4.00 -15.22
CA GLN A 226 -35.17 3.63 -13.82
C GLN A 226 -33.87 2.81 -13.76
N LEU A 227 -33.66 1.85 -14.66
CA LEU A 227 -32.42 1.09 -14.69
C LEU A 227 -31.21 1.94 -15.10
N VAL A 228 -31.41 2.92 -15.99
CA VAL A 228 -30.35 3.89 -16.36
C VAL A 228 -29.98 4.78 -15.17
N GLU A 229 -30.99 5.31 -14.45
CA GLU A 229 -30.77 6.11 -13.24
C GLU A 229 -30.02 5.31 -12.17
N LEU A 230 -30.45 4.07 -11.91
CA LEU A 230 -29.74 3.16 -11.01
C LEU A 230 -28.32 2.83 -11.50
N GLN A 231 -28.08 2.83 -12.81
CA GLN A 231 -26.76 2.64 -13.38
C GLN A 231 -25.87 3.87 -13.14
N GLU A 232 -26.41 5.06 -13.27
CA GLU A 232 -25.71 6.32 -12.98
C GLU A 232 -25.39 6.45 -11.48
N GLU A 233 -26.32 6.07 -10.61
CA GLU A 233 -26.06 6.01 -9.16
C GLU A 233 -24.97 4.99 -8.80
N ASN A 234 -25.03 3.81 -9.41
CA ASN A 234 -24.01 2.79 -9.21
C ASN A 234 -22.64 3.28 -9.70
N ALA A 235 -22.59 3.99 -10.84
CA ALA A 235 -21.35 4.58 -11.32
C ALA A 235 -20.77 5.62 -10.34
N LYS A 236 -21.61 6.44 -9.72
CA LYS A 236 -21.18 7.37 -8.66
C LYS A 236 -20.66 6.64 -7.43
N LEU A 237 -21.36 5.57 -6.99
CA LEU A 237 -20.89 4.75 -5.86
C LEU A 237 -19.56 4.06 -6.17
N GLN A 238 -19.38 3.55 -7.40
CA GLN A 238 -18.09 2.99 -7.83
C GLN A 238 -16.98 4.03 -7.79
N ASP A 239 -17.25 5.25 -8.25
CA ASP A 239 -16.28 6.37 -8.23
C ASP A 239 -15.92 6.77 -6.79
N ASP A 240 -16.92 6.88 -5.91
CA ASP A 240 -16.68 7.18 -4.49
C ASP A 240 -15.88 6.08 -3.77
N LYS A 241 -16.19 4.81 -4.04
CA LYS A 241 -15.43 3.67 -3.52
C LYS A 241 -14.01 3.62 -4.09
N TYR A 242 -13.85 3.94 -5.36
CA TYR A 242 -12.54 4.02 -5.99
C TYR A 242 -11.69 5.14 -5.37
N LYS A 243 -12.27 6.34 -5.16
CA LYS A 243 -11.60 7.45 -4.46
C LYS A 243 -11.21 7.06 -3.03
N TYR A 244 -12.10 6.36 -2.32
CA TYR A 244 -11.81 5.86 -0.98
C TYR A 244 -10.62 4.88 -1.00
N LEU A 245 -10.65 3.87 -1.87
CA LEU A 245 -9.54 2.92 -2.03
C LEU A 245 -8.23 3.61 -2.36
N THR A 246 -8.26 4.60 -3.26
CA THR A 246 -7.07 5.38 -3.63
C THR A 246 -6.55 6.19 -2.43
N SER A 247 -7.42 6.75 -1.60
CA SER A 247 -7.02 7.54 -0.42
C SER A 247 -6.34 6.72 0.66
N ILE A 248 -6.68 5.43 0.79
CA ILE A 248 -6.09 4.52 1.79
C ILE A 248 -5.05 3.56 1.19
N GLN A 249 -4.77 3.65 -0.12
CA GLN A 249 -3.84 2.74 -0.81
C GLN A 249 -2.44 2.79 -0.22
N THR A 250 -1.91 3.97 0.03
CA THR A 250 -0.57 4.16 0.61
C THR A 250 -0.47 3.58 2.02
N GLU A 251 -1.52 3.78 2.82
CA GLU A 251 -1.59 3.23 4.17
C GLU A 251 -1.75 1.70 4.14
N TYR A 252 -2.52 1.19 3.17
CA TYR A 252 -2.67 -0.25 2.95
C TYR A 252 -1.35 -0.90 2.51
N ASP A 253 -0.62 -0.29 1.56
CA ASP A 253 0.66 -0.82 1.08
C ASP A 253 1.69 -0.82 2.22
N ALA A 254 1.76 0.25 3.01
CA ALA A 254 2.62 0.33 4.20
C ALA A 254 2.21 -0.68 5.28
N ALA A 255 0.90 -0.85 5.53
CA ALA A 255 0.40 -1.83 6.48
C ALA A 255 0.68 -3.28 6.03
N LYS A 256 0.60 -3.54 4.74
CA LYS A 256 0.89 -4.86 4.13
C LYS A 256 2.37 -5.21 4.17
N GLU A 257 3.25 -4.24 3.90
CA GLU A 257 4.70 -4.41 4.06
C GLU A 257 5.06 -4.62 5.54
N GLY A 258 4.53 -3.79 6.44
CA GLY A 258 4.71 -3.95 7.87
C GLY A 258 4.17 -5.29 8.41
N ALA A 259 3.08 -5.80 7.86
CA ALA A 259 2.56 -7.13 8.20
C ALA A 259 3.48 -8.27 7.72
N LYS A 260 4.10 -8.14 6.54
CA LYS A 260 5.10 -9.09 6.04
C LYS A 260 6.37 -9.07 6.88
N GLU A 261 6.90 -7.88 7.19
CA GLU A 261 8.06 -7.72 8.06
C GLU A 261 7.78 -8.23 9.48
N SER A 262 6.55 -8.02 9.98
CA SER A 262 6.10 -8.53 11.26
C SER A 262 6.05 -10.07 11.27
N ALA A 263 5.55 -10.70 10.22
CA ALA A 263 5.50 -12.16 10.07
C ALA A 263 6.92 -12.78 9.96
N GLU A 264 7.82 -12.15 9.21
CA GLU A 264 9.22 -12.58 9.15
C GLU A 264 9.95 -12.39 10.49
N THR A 265 9.66 -11.31 11.17
CA THR A 265 10.20 -11.02 12.51
C THR A 265 9.69 -12.02 13.53
N GLU A 266 8.42 -12.39 13.49
CA GLU A 266 7.81 -13.40 14.35
C GLU A 266 8.42 -14.78 14.11
N ARG A 267 8.68 -15.14 12.86
CA ARG A 267 9.38 -16.37 12.49
C ARG A 267 10.80 -16.42 13.05
N LYS A 268 11.55 -15.32 12.93
CA LYS A 268 12.89 -15.19 13.54
C LYS A 268 12.83 -15.30 15.07
N ILE A 269 11.83 -14.70 15.71
CA ILE A 269 11.62 -14.81 17.15
C ILE A 269 11.38 -16.27 17.52
N GLN A 270 10.51 -16.98 16.82
CA GLN A 270 10.23 -18.41 17.08
C GLN A 270 11.47 -19.28 16.93
N GLU A 271 12.30 -19.05 15.92
CA GLU A 271 13.57 -19.76 15.72
C GLU A 271 14.55 -19.51 16.86
N LEU A 272 14.68 -18.26 17.31
CA LEU A 272 15.53 -17.89 18.43
C LEU A 272 15.00 -18.45 19.75
N GLU A 273 13.70 -18.42 19.99
CA GLU A 273 13.05 -19.00 21.19
C GLU A 273 13.23 -20.51 21.25
N ALA A 274 13.13 -21.21 20.11
CA ALA A 274 13.44 -22.64 20.03
C ALA A 274 14.90 -22.91 20.43
N SER A 275 15.85 -22.15 19.91
CA SER A 275 17.27 -22.27 20.26
C SER A 275 17.55 -21.98 21.73
N VAL A 276 16.89 -20.97 22.32
CA VAL A 276 16.97 -20.65 23.76
C VAL A 276 16.43 -21.79 24.60
N LYS A 277 15.29 -22.37 24.20
CA LYS A 277 14.67 -23.52 24.89
C LYS A 277 15.57 -24.75 24.85
N ASP A 278 16.15 -25.05 23.68
CA ASP A 278 17.09 -26.18 23.54
C ASP A 278 18.32 -25.98 24.44
N THR A 279 18.83 -24.77 24.56
CA THR A 279 19.95 -24.45 25.46
C THR A 279 19.56 -24.64 26.92
N GLN A 280 18.34 -24.24 27.30
CA GLN A 280 17.82 -24.45 28.65
C GLN A 280 17.62 -25.96 28.99
N GLU A 281 17.13 -26.75 28.02
CA GLU A 281 16.98 -28.19 28.19
C GLU A 281 18.34 -28.90 28.31
N LEU A 282 19.31 -28.48 27.50
CA LEU A 282 20.68 -28.96 27.58
C LEU A 282 21.30 -28.66 28.96
N SER A 283 21.08 -27.43 29.46
CA SER A 283 21.54 -27.01 30.78
C SER A 283 20.90 -27.85 31.90
N LYS A 284 19.61 -28.15 31.80
CA LYS A 284 18.94 -29.05 32.77
C LYS A 284 19.52 -30.47 32.73
N ARG A 285 19.75 -31.04 31.53
CA ARG A 285 20.36 -32.37 31.37
C ARG A 285 21.77 -32.36 31.92
N TYR A 286 22.57 -31.36 31.61
CA TYR A 286 23.93 -31.22 32.16
C TYR A 286 23.92 -31.17 33.68
N ASN A 287 23.05 -30.38 34.31
CA ASN A 287 22.94 -30.29 35.76
C ASN A 287 22.52 -31.64 36.39
N THR A 288 21.66 -32.39 35.73
CA THR A 288 21.27 -33.73 36.21
C THR A 288 22.44 -34.72 36.12
N GLN A 289 23.16 -34.70 35.00
CA GLN A 289 24.36 -35.51 34.82
C GLN A 289 25.46 -35.14 35.82
N LEU A 290 25.71 -33.83 36.00
CA LEU A 290 26.67 -33.32 36.97
C LEU A 290 26.32 -33.78 38.39
N LYS A 291 25.06 -33.72 38.78
CA LYS A 291 24.58 -34.19 40.10
C LYS A 291 24.90 -35.66 40.29
N HIS A 292 24.59 -36.48 39.26
CA HIS A 292 24.87 -37.92 39.31
C HIS A 292 26.37 -38.21 39.45
N VAL A 293 27.21 -37.53 38.63
CA VAL A 293 28.66 -37.65 38.69
C VAL A 293 29.22 -37.22 40.05
N VAL A 294 28.66 -36.13 40.67
CA VAL A 294 29.07 -35.67 42.01
C VAL A 294 28.68 -36.71 43.09
N GLU A 295 27.51 -37.32 42.98
CA GLU A 295 27.06 -38.36 43.95
C GLU A 295 27.96 -39.62 43.91
N THR A 296 28.55 -39.92 42.71
CA THR A 296 29.43 -41.10 42.54
C THR A 296 30.93 -40.76 42.68
N LEU A 297 31.27 -39.47 42.87
CA LEU A 297 32.66 -38.96 42.83
C LEU A 297 33.55 -39.60 43.90
N GLU A 298 33.04 -39.80 45.11
CA GLU A 298 33.84 -40.35 46.21
C GLU A 298 34.40 -41.72 45.88
N ILE A 299 33.62 -42.64 45.24
CA ILE A 299 34.05 -43.98 44.88
C ILE A 299 35.15 -43.91 43.79
N ASN A 300 34.97 -43.05 42.83
CA ASN A 300 35.88 -43.01 41.67
C ASN A 300 37.16 -42.20 41.92
N VAL A 301 37.13 -41.21 42.78
CA VAL A 301 38.27 -40.35 43.09
C VAL A 301 39.09 -40.86 44.23
N PHE A 302 38.44 -41.30 45.32
CA PHE A 302 39.13 -41.79 46.50
C PHE A 302 39.62 -43.24 46.45
N PHE A 303 38.96 -44.11 45.60
CA PHE A 303 39.30 -45.52 45.47
C PHE A 303 39.49 -45.95 44.02
N PRO A 304 40.30 -45.30 43.19
CA PRO A 304 40.41 -45.59 41.74
C PRO A 304 40.93 -47.03 41.47
N LYS A 305 41.86 -47.53 42.30
CA LYS A 305 42.41 -48.88 42.17
C LYS A 305 41.36 -49.95 42.55
N LEU A 306 40.53 -49.65 43.55
CA LEU A 306 39.45 -50.57 43.94
C LEU A 306 38.36 -50.60 42.86
N ALA A 307 37.96 -49.45 42.34
CA ALA A 307 37.00 -49.37 41.23
C ALA A 307 37.49 -50.09 39.99
N GLN A 308 38.76 -49.95 39.62
CA GLN A 308 39.36 -50.62 38.50
C GLN A 308 39.50 -52.14 38.75
N GLY A 309 39.81 -52.56 40.00
CA GLY A 309 39.80 -53.98 40.40
C GLY A 309 38.44 -54.61 40.23
N ILE A 310 37.39 -53.96 40.76
CA ILE A 310 36.01 -54.43 40.66
C ILE A 310 35.57 -54.48 39.18
N THR A 311 35.90 -53.49 38.39
CA THR A 311 35.58 -53.47 36.93
C THR A 311 36.21 -54.63 36.19
N ASN A 312 37.50 -54.96 36.51
CA ASN A 312 38.19 -56.11 35.88
C ASN A 312 37.55 -57.41 36.27
N GLU A 313 37.22 -57.61 37.59
CA GLU A 313 36.61 -58.80 38.08
C GLU A 313 35.19 -58.99 37.52
N VAL A 314 34.37 -57.98 37.43
CA VAL A 314 33.05 -58.01 36.78
C VAL A 314 33.15 -58.35 35.30
N ASN A 315 34.12 -57.80 34.58
CA ASN A 315 34.37 -58.22 33.20
C ASN A 315 34.76 -59.66 33.03
N ASP A 316 35.57 -60.18 33.96
CA ASP A 316 35.98 -61.61 33.95
C ASP A 316 34.79 -62.52 34.27
N ILE A 317 33.93 -62.12 35.19
CA ILE A 317 32.67 -62.85 35.48
C ILE A 317 31.77 -62.91 34.25
N ILE A 318 31.54 -61.76 33.59
CA ILE A 318 30.71 -61.68 32.39
C ILE A 318 31.28 -62.55 31.27
N ARG A 319 32.60 -62.50 31.03
CA ARG A 319 33.28 -63.33 30.03
C ARG A 319 33.15 -64.82 30.32
N GLN A 320 33.34 -65.20 31.57
CA GLN A 320 33.18 -66.64 31.98
C GLN A 320 31.73 -67.09 31.78
N LYS A 321 30.74 -66.35 32.21
CA LYS A 321 29.32 -66.65 32.00
C LYS A 321 28.90 -66.70 30.53
N GLU A 322 29.38 -65.82 29.72
CA GLU A 322 29.11 -65.86 28.28
C GLU A 322 29.77 -67.00 27.56
N ALA A 323 31.00 -67.34 27.96
CA ALA A 323 31.68 -68.52 27.44
C ALA A 323 30.95 -69.82 27.83
N LEU A 324 30.46 -69.90 29.07
CA LEU A 324 29.67 -71.05 29.53
C LEU A 324 28.29 -71.15 28.84
N LYS A 325 27.68 -69.98 28.52
CA LYS A 325 26.43 -69.92 27.74
C LYS A 325 26.64 -70.44 26.32
N GLN A 326 27.72 -69.99 25.66
CA GLN A 326 28.09 -70.48 24.33
C GLN A 326 28.46 -71.98 24.32
N GLU A 327 29.16 -72.45 25.36
CA GLU A 327 29.43 -73.89 25.51
C GLU A 327 28.13 -74.65 25.68
N ARG A 328 27.14 -74.18 26.46
CA ARG A 328 25.83 -74.86 26.66
C ARG A 328 24.97 -74.82 25.39
N GLU A 329 25.01 -73.78 24.62
CA GLU A 329 24.32 -73.67 23.32
C GLU A 329 24.93 -74.60 22.25
N GLY A 330 26.22 -74.93 22.39
CA GLY A 330 26.93 -75.85 21.51
C GLY A 330 26.81 -77.31 21.90
N VAL A 331 26.15 -77.62 23.04
CA VAL A 331 25.99 -78.97 23.53
C VAL A 331 24.93 -79.74 22.73
N LEU A 332 25.32 -80.83 22.08
CA LEU A 332 24.40 -81.69 21.37
C LEU A 332 23.53 -82.49 22.35
N SER A 333 22.21 -82.54 22.12
CA SER A 333 21.31 -83.42 22.86
C SER A 333 21.65 -84.90 22.56
N VAL A 334 21.28 -85.80 23.48
CA VAL A 334 21.49 -87.24 23.28
C VAL A 334 20.89 -87.76 21.96
N GLU A 335 19.77 -87.15 21.53
CA GLU A 335 19.10 -87.46 20.26
C GLU A 335 19.93 -86.96 19.06
N GLN A 336 20.47 -85.79 19.16
CA GLN A 336 21.35 -85.21 18.15
C GLN A 336 22.70 -85.96 18.06
N MET A 337 23.25 -86.38 19.23
CA MET A 337 24.43 -87.21 19.26
C MET A 337 24.18 -88.56 18.58
N ARG A 338 23.05 -89.17 18.81
CA ARG A 338 22.65 -90.45 18.14
C ARG A 338 22.55 -90.19 16.61
N GLU A 339 21.84 -89.20 16.19
CA GLU A 339 21.67 -88.89 14.76
C GLU A 339 23.01 -88.62 14.04
N VAL A 340 23.89 -87.86 14.65
CA VAL A 340 25.24 -87.58 14.11
C VAL A 340 26.06 -88.89 14.11
N THR A 341 26.00 -89.65 15.21
CA THR A 341 26.73 -90.92 15.31
C THR A 341 26.27 -91.93 14.27
N THR A 342 24.94 -92.10 14.11
CA THR A 342 24.37 -92.96 13.08
C THR A 342 24.86 -92.61 11.68
N LYS A 343 24.86 -91.27 11.34
CA LYS A 343 25.34 -90.78 10.07
C LYS A 343 26.83 -91.04 9.88
N ILE A 344 27.64 -90.72 10.89
CA ILE A 344 29.12 -90.98 10.87
C ILE A 344 29.45 -92.45 10.75
N LEU A 345 28.85 -93.31 11.60
CA LEU A 345 29.04 -94.74 11.56
C LEU A 345 28.55 -95.33 10.23
N GLY A 346 27.41 -94.90 9.71
CA GLY A 346 26.92 -95.29 8.40
C GLY A 346 27.89 -94.96 7.29
N TYR A 347 28.51 -93.75 7.32
CA TYR A 347 29.51 -93.36 6.37
C TYR A 347 30.81 -94.16 6.49
N LEU A 348 31.31 -94.36 7.72
CA LEU A 348 32.53 -95.16 7.99
C LEU A 348 32.34 -96.66 7.61
N LYS A 349 31.19 -97.25 7.90
CA LYS A 349 30.83 -98.61 7.50
C LYS A 349 30.74 -98.70 5.96
N SER A 350 30.18 -97.75 5.26
CA SER A 350 30.12 -97.67 3.79
C SER A 350 31.48 -97.64 3.14
N LYS A 351 32.51 -97.19 3.83
CA LYS A 351 33.91 -97.08 3.39
C LYS A 351 34.83 -98.18 3.91
N TYR A 352 34.26 -99.15 4.63
CA TYR A 352 35.01 -100.26 5.26
C TYR A 352 36.11 -99.82 6.28
N LEU A 353 35.85 -98.61 6.91
CA LEU A 353 36.80 -97.99 7.85
C LEU A 353 36.42 -98.19 9.31
N CYS A 354 35.33 -98.98 9.61
CA CYS A 354 34.83 -99.22 10.96
C CYS A 354 34.66 -100.75 11.16
N PRO A 355 35.20 -101.35 12.24
CA PRO A 355 34.92 -102.74 12.61
C PRO A 355 33.42 -102.98 12.90
N GLU A 356 32.94 -104.18 12.56
CA GLU A 356 31.52 -104.56 12.84
C GLU A 356 31.17 -104.62 14.35
N SER A 357 32.15 -104.62 15.23
CA SER A 357 31.99 -104.69 16.70
C SER A 357 31.78 -103.33 17.38
N VAL A 358 31.73 -102.21 16.64
CA VAL A 358 31.45 -100.88 17.23
C VAL A 358 29.97 -100.64 17.21
N GLU A 359 29.38 -100.60 18.42
CA GLU A 359 27.97 -100.28 18.62
C GLU A 359 27.74 -98.80 18.75
N GLU A 360 26.58 -98.35 18.28
CA GLU A 360 26.21 -96.92 18.27
C GLU A 360 26.16 -96.35 19.68
N ASP A 361 25.65 -97.15 20.64
CA ASP A 361 25.52 -96.72 22.03
C ASP A 361 26.88 -96.48 22.72
N ASP A 362 27.94 -97.27 22.37
CA ASP A 362 29.29 -97.03 22.90
C ASP A 362 29.88 -95.74 22.45
N VAL A 363 29.66 -95.37 21.20
CA VAL A 363 30.16 -94.06 20.63
C VAL A 363 29.36 -92.90 21.25
N VAL A 364 28.04 -93.01 21.40
CA VAL A 364 27.22 -92.02 22.08
C VAL A 364 27.64 -91.85 23.55
N ALA A 365 27.89 -92.97 24.28
CA ALA A 365 28.41 -92.91 25.64
C ALA A 365 29.77 -92.23 25.76
N TYR A 366 30.66 -92.51 24.81
CA TYR A 366 31.99 -91.90 24.75
C TYR A 366 31.87 -90.40 24.45
N LEU A 367 31.07 -90.02 23.48
CA LEU A 367 30.80 -88.59 23.17
C LEU A 367 30.19 -87.88 24.37
N LYS A 368 29.28 -88.51 25.09
CA LYS A 368 28.71 -87.92 26.30
C LYS A 368 29.76 -87.77 27.41
N SER A 369 30.66 -88.80 27.62
CA SER A 369 31.75 -88.65 28.58
C SER A 369 32.76 -87.61 28.21
N LEU A 370 33.00 -87.40 26.93
CA LEU A 370 33.89 -86.37 26.39
C LEU A 370 33.25 -84.97 26.62
N GLN A 371 31.98 -84.84 26.36
CA GLN A 371 31.22 -83.63 26.62
C GLN A 371 31.19 -83.28 28.11
N GLU A 372 30.97 -84.27 29.00
CA GLU A 372 31.04 -84.08 30.45
C GLU A 372 32.44 -83.72 30.95
N SER A 373 33.52 -84.22 30.30
CA SER A 373 34.89 -83.91 30.66
C SER A 373 35.36 -82.56 30.19
N LEU A 374 34.71 -81.95 29.18
CA LEU A 374 35.01 -80.63 28.62
C LEU A 374 34.25 -79.50 29.35
N HIS A 375 33.28 -79.85 30.25
CA HIS A 375 32.57 -78.84 30.99
C HIS A 375 33.47 -78.13 31.99
N ARG A 376 33.63 -76.82 31.74
CA ARG A 376 34.29 -75.91 32.70
C ARG A 376 33.40 -75.78 33.94
N LYS A 377 34.02 -75.79 35.14
CA LYS A 377 33.32 -75.47 36.37
C LYS A 377 32.76 -74.04 36.32
N ASP A 378 31.46 -73.88 36.48
CA ASP A 378 30.84 -72.62 36.70
C ASP A 378 31.11 -72.11 38.13
N ASN A 379 32.11 -71.27 38.29
CA ASN A 379 32.48 -70.70 39.55
C ASN A 379 31.43 -69.76 40.12
N TYR A 380 30.51 -69.34 39.28
CA TYR A 380 29.47 -68.35 39.63
C TYR A 380 28.07 -68.94 39.39
N ALA A 381 27.89 -70.23 39.68
CA ALA A 381 26.63 -70.93 39.51
C ALA A 381 25.47 -70.41 40.38
N PHE A 382 25.80 -69.66 41.43
CA PHE A 382 24.84 -68.96 42.27
C PHE A 382 24.22 -67.71 41.62
N MET A 383 24.74 -67.23 40.50
CA MET A 383 24.33 -66.00 39.86
C MET A 383 23.35 -66.29 38.73
N ASP A 384 22.17 -65.70 38.76
CA ASP A 384 21.13 -65.82 37.75
C ASP A 384 21.30 -64.88 36.57
N GLU A 385 20.46 -65.01 35.52
CA GLU A 385 20.52 -64.14 34.34
C GLU A 385 20.20 -62.65 34.67
N SER A 386 19.33 -62.37 35.63
CA SER A 386 18.97 -60.97 36.03
C SER A 386 20.10 -60.31 36.78
N GLU A 387 20.84 -61.07 37.61
CA GLU A 387 22.03 -60.56 38.29
C GLU A 387 23.20 -60.32 37.31
N LEU A 388 23.35 -61.16 36.27
CA LEU A 388 24.33 -60.93 35.22
C LEU A 388 24.01 -59.64 34.39
N GLU A 389 22.72 -59.43 34.13
CA GLU A 389 22.27 -58.23 33.41
C GLU A 389 22.44 -56.94 34.28
N ALA A 390 22.22 -57.08 35.58
CA ALA A 390 22.53 -55.96 36.52
C ALA A 390 24.02 -55.65 36.57
N LEU A 391 24.91 -56.64 36.52
CA LEU A 391 26.35 -56.46 36.41
C LEU A 391 26.79 -55.83 35.11
N LYS A 392 26.18 -56.23 33.99
CA LYS A 392 26.42 -55.58 32.69
C LYS A 392 26.01 -54.11 32.72
N ASN A 393 24.89 -53.79 33.32
CA ASN A 393 24.40 -52.39 33.49
C ASN A 393 25.35 -51.60 34.41
N LEU A 394 25.91 -52.22 35.43
CA LEU A 394 26.91 -51.60 36.30
C LEU A 394 28.22 -51.23 35.55
N LEU A 395 28.65 -52.08 34.60
CA LEU A 395 29.81 -51.78 33.74
C LEU A 395 29.52 -50.71 32.71
N ASN A 396 28.31 -50.65 32.17
CA ASN A 396 27.89 -49.61 31.22
C ASN A 396 27.75 -48.25 31.90
N ALA A 397 27.49 -48.19 33.19
CA ALA A 397 27.50 -47.01 34.04
C ALA A 397 28.91 -46.58 34.43
N ASN A 398 29.89 -46.77 33.57
CA ASN A 398 31.31 -46.56 33.91
C ASN A 398 31.61 -45.06 34.06
N ALA A 399 32.03 -44.65 35.26
CA ALA A 399 32.30 -43.26 35.65
C ALA A 399 33.29 -42.51 34.74
N VAL A 400 34.19 -43.22 34.07
CA VAL A 400 35.10 -42.63 33.10
C VAL A 400 34.37 -42.14 31.82
N ASN A 401 33.43 -42.96 31.34
CA ASN A 401 32.57 -42.55 30.19
C ASN A 401 31.62 -41.44 30.59
N GLU A 402 31.09 -41.47 31.82
CA GLU A 402 30.24 -40.36 32.32
C GLU A 402 31.01 -39.04 32.46
N PHE A 403 32.27 -39.06 32.86
CA PHE A 403 33.12 -37.89 32.89
C PHE A 403 33.42 -37.31 31.51
N ILE A 404 33.66 -38.17 30.51
CA ILE A 404 33.89 -37.76 29.13
C ILE A 404 32.59 -37.13 28.57
N THR A 405 31.45 -37.81 28.73
CA THR A 405 30.15 -37.32 28.27
C THR A 405 29.72 -36.01 28.96
N LEU A 406 30.06 -35.87 30.24
CA LEU A 406 29.83 -34.64 30.99
C LEU A 406 30.70 -33.48 30.45
N ASN A 407 31.97 -33.77 30.16
CA ASN A 407 32.89 -32.73 29.61
C ASN A 407 32.47 -32.32 28.21
N ASP A 408 32.03 -33.23 27.35
CA ASP A 408 31.51 -32.90 26.03
C ASP A 408 30.21 -32.08 26.12
N SER A 409 29.29 -32.50 27.01
CA SER A 409 28.06 -31.77 27.31
C SER A 409 28.35 -30.33 27.86
N ARG A 410 29.39 -30.17 28.68
CA ARG A 410 29.86 -28.88 29.15
C ARG A 410 30.33 -28.01 28.01
N HIS A 411 31.14 -28.53 27.13
CA HIS A 411 31.71 -27.76 25.99
C HIS A 411 30.63 -27.31 25.02
N ASP A 412 29.67 -28.18 24.74
CA ASP A 412 28.51 -27.83 23.92
C ASP A 412 27.63 -26.75 24.59
N LEU A 413 27.44 -26.88 25.92
CA LEU A 413 26.68 -25.90 26.68
C LEU A 413 27.41 -24.54 26.76
N GLU A 414 28.73 -24.52 26.97
CA GLU A 414 29.52 -23.29 26.97
C GLU A 414 29.39 -22.54 25.66
N LYS A 415 29.52 -23.20 24.50
CA LYS A 415 29.35 -22.60 23.18
C LYS A 415 27.95 -22.01 22.98
N ARG A 416 26.92 -22.68 23.47
CA ARG A 416 25.54 -22.21 23.35
C ARG A 416 25.25 -21.05 24.31
N LEU A 417 25.84 -21.08 25.53
CA LEU A 417 25.69 -20.02 26.51
C LEU A 417 26.37 -18.71 26.09
N GLU A 418 27.47 -18.75 25.34
CA GLU A 418 28.09 -17.54 24.76
C GLU A 418 27.12 -16.74 23.90
N ASN A 419 26.21 -17.43 23.20
CA ASN A 419 25.22 -16.79 22.34
C ASN A 419 23.86 -16.55 23.03
N TYR A 420 23.63 -17.18 24.18
CA TYR A 420 22.32 -17.16 24.86
C TYR A 420 21.85 -15.74 25.23
N ASP A 421 22.70 -14.95 25.84
CA ASP A 421 22.37 -13.56 26.22
C ASP A 421 22.14 -12.68 24.98
N ASN A 422 22.92 -12.90 23.91
CA ASN A 422 22.75 -12.19 22.67
C ASN A 422 21.41 -12.55 21.99
N GLN A 423 21.03 -13.85 22.03
CA GLN A 423 19.73 -14.31 21.51
C GLN A 423 18.57 -13.70 22.29
N LEU A 424 18.63 -13.66 23.63
CA LEU A 424 17.61 -13.02 24.46
C LEU A 424 17.50 -11.51 24.18
N ARG A 425 18.63 -10.83 24.00
CA ARG A 425 18.65 -9.42 23.62
C ARG A 425 18.02 -9.22 22.23
N GLN A 426 18.37 -10.05 21.27
CA GLN A 426 17.78 -10.00 19.92
C GLN A 426 16.28 -10.22 19.95
N ILE A 427 15.78 -11.22 20.68
CA ILE A 427 14.33 -11.46 20.88
C ILE A 427 13.66 -10.21 21.45
N SER A 428 14.26 -9.58 22.47
CA SER A 428 13.69 -8.38 23.08
C SER A 428 13.65 -7.17 22.14
N LEU A 429 14.67 -7.01 21.30
CA LEU A 429 14.74 -5.96 20.27
C LEU A 429 13.73 -6.23 19.14
N LEU A 430 13.65 -7.46 18.65
CA LEU A 430 12.71 -7.86 17.63
C LEU A 430 11.26 -7.70 18.09
N ARG A 431 10.94 -8.07 19.33
CA ARG A 431 9.61 -7.84 19.93
C ARG A 431 9.26 -6.36 20.07
N ARG A 432 10.25 -5.48 20.34
CA ARG A 432 10.03 -4.02 20.39
C ARG A 432 9.87 -3.41 19.00
N SER A 433 10.49 -3.97 17.99
CA SER A 433 10.37 -3.51 16.59
C SER A 433 9.12 -4.03 15.89
N MET A 434 8.42 -5.02 16.45
CA MET A 434 7.14 -5.47 15.91
C MET A 434 6.14 -4.31 15.97
N VAL A 435 5.97 -3.64 14.83
CA VAL A 435 4.87 -2.71 14.59
C VAL A 435 3.60 -3.56 14.49
N ASN A 436 2.62 -3.30 15.34
CA ASN A 436 1.28 -3.86 15.18
C ASN A 436 0.79 -3.40 13.80
N GLY A 437 0.90 -4.28 12.80
CA GLY A 437 0.38 -4.01 11.47
C GLY A 437 -1.08 -3.60 11.63
N ASN A 438 -1.46 -2.49 11.01
CA ASN A 438 -2.78 -1.90 11.16
C ASN A 438 -3.79 -2.80 10.42
N THR A 439 -4.14 -3.93 11.04
CA THR A 439 -5.03 -4.96 10.51
C THR A 439 -6.40 -4.40 10.15
N GLU A 440 -6.79 -3.26 10.74
CA GLU A 440 -8.03 -2.56 10.44
C GLU A 440 -8.00 -1.92 9.04
N ILE A 441 -6.87 -1.34 8.64
CA ILE A 441 -6.71 -0.74 7.30
C ILE A 441 -6.73 -1.82 6.21
N ILE A 442 -6.05 -2.95 6.46
CA ILE A 442 -6.05 -4.07 5.52
C ILE A 442 -7.47 -4.61 5.32
N LYS A 443 -8.22 -4.80 6.40
CA LYS A 443 -9.62 -5.24 6.33
C LYS A 443 -10.51 -4.22 5.61
N ALA A 444 -10.37 -2.93 5.96
CA ALA A 444 -11.15 -1.86 5.33
C ALA A 444 -10.90 -1.77 3.82
N TYR A 445 -9.64 -1.94 3.40
CA TYR A 445 -9.29 -1.96 1.97
C TYR A 445 -9.87 -3.18 1.25
N GLU A 446 -9.76 -4.38 1.84
CA GLU A 446 -10.29 -5.59 1.24
C GLU A 446 -11.82 -5.58 1.16
N GLU A 447 -12.51 -5.07 2.18
CA GLU A 447 -13.97 -4.90 2.19
C GLU A 447 -14.41 -3.92 1.09
N ALA A 448 -13.80 -2.74 1.04
CA ALA A 448 -14.10 -1.74 0.02
C ALA A 448 -13.80 -2.24 -1.41
N SER A 449 -12.74 -3.04 -1.58
CA SER A 449 -12.39 -3.66 -2.87
C SER A 449 -13.43 -4.70 -3.31
N ARG A 450 -13.92 -5.54 -2.37
CA ARG A 450 -15.00 -6.50 -2.64
C ARG A 450 -16.31 -5.80 -2.99
N GLU A 451 -16.65 -4.73 -2.27
CA GLU A 451 -17.84 -3.92 -2.58
C GLU A 451 -17.75 -3.29 -3.97
N LEU A 452 -16.58 -2.76 -4.35
CA LEU A 452 -16.36 -2.22 -5.69
C LEU A 452 -16.52 -3.30 -6.77
N GLU A 453 -16.03 -4.51 -6.53
CA GLU A 453 -16.22 -5.64 -7.47
C GLU A 453 -17.68 -6.07 -7.57
N SER A 454 -18.43 -6.07 -6.46
CA SER A 454 -19.88 -6.35 -6.48
C SER A 454 -20.65 -5.30 -7.26
N LEU A 455 -20.34 -4.01 -7.07
CA LEU A 455 -20.95 -2.90 -7.80
C LEU A 455 -20.68 -3.00 -9.31
N LYS A 456 -19.47 -3.42 -9.72
CA LYS A 456 -19.13 -3.66 -11.13
C LYS A 456 -19.97 -4.79 -11.72
N LYS A 457 -20.11 -5.91 -11.02
CA LYS A 457 -20.94 -7.04 -11.46
C LYS A 457 -22.42 -6.65 -11.60
N GLU A 458 -22.94 -5.87 -10.65
CA GLU A 458 -24.29 -5.35 -10.75
C GLU A 458 -24.49 -4.41 -11.94
N ALA A 459 -23.51 -3.54 -12.20
CA ALA A 459 -23.52 -2.66 -13.36
C ALA A 459 -23.58 -3.42 -14.67
N ASP A 460 -22.80 -4.50 -14.81
CA ASP A 460 -22.81 -5.34 -16.02
C ASP A 460 -24.14 -6.08 -16.20
N ASN A 461 -24.73 -6.58 -15.12
CA ASN A 461 -26.05 -7.21 -15.17
C ASN A 461 -27.14 -6.21 -15.57
N ARG A 462 -27.08 -4.97 -15.07
CA ARG A 462 -28.03 -3.89 -15.47
C ARG A 462 -27.85 -3.51 -16.94
N LYS A 463 -26.59 -3.41 -17.44
CA LYS A 463 -26.35 -3.16 -18.88
C LYS A 463 -27.03 -4.20 -19.78
N VAL A 464 -26.96 -5.47 -19.41
CA VAL A 464 -27.64 -6.54 -20.14
C VAL A 464 -29.16 -6.37 -20.12
N SER A 465 -29.72 -5.99 -18.95
CA SER A 465 -31.16 -5.76 -18.79
C SER A 465 -31.64 -4.55 -19.60
N ILE A 466 -30.89 -3.44 -19.55
CA ILE A 466 -31.17 -2.23 -20.34
C ILE A 466 -31.18 -2.59 -21.83
N LYS A 467 -30.18 -3.31 -22.33
CA LYS A 467 -30.11 -3.72 -23.73
C LYS A 467 -31.32 -4.56 -24.16
N LYS A 468 -31.82 -5.44 -23.31
CA LYS A 468 -33.03 -6.22 -23.59
C LYS A 468 -34.29 -5.35 -23.67
N LEU A 469 -34.41 -4.33 -22.81
CA LEU A 469 -35.51 -3.38 -22.86
C LEU A 469 -35.43 -2.49 -24.10
N GLU A 470 -34.25 -2.02 -24.45
CA GLU A 470 -34.01 -1.24 -25.68
C GLU A 470 -34.41 -2.01 -26.95
N GLN A 471 -34.12 -3.31 -27.01
CA GLN A 471 -34.56 -4.15 -28.10
C GLN A 471 -36.10 -4.25 -28.22
N LYS A 472 -36.81 -4.32 -27.09
CA LYS A 472 -38.27 -4.31 -27.09
C LYS A 472 -38.84 -2.94 -27.47
N ILE A 473 -38.28 -1.84 -26.94
CA ILE A 473 -38.65 -0.48 -27.30
C ILE A 473 -38.45 -0.22 -28.79
N HIS A 474 -37.35 -0.71 -29.37
CA HIS A 474 -37.06 -0.57 -30.78
C HIS A 474 -38.12 -1.23 -31.69
N GLN A 475 -38.79 -2.29 -31.25
CA GLN A 475 -39.91 -2.91 -32.02
C GLN A 475 -41.08 -1.95 -32.16
N PHE A 476 -41.40 -1.17 -31.13
CA PHE A 476 -42.40 -0.11 -31.19
C PHE A 476 -41.95 1.07 -32.07
N ASP A 477 -40.68 1.46 -31.95
CA ASP A 477 -40.13 2.54 -32.79
C ASP A 477 -40.24 2.25 -34.29
N VAL A 478 -40.03 0.99 -34.68
CA VAL A 478 -40.21 0.56 -36.08
C VAL A 478 -41.69 0.69 -36.56
N GLN A 479 -42.65 0.43 -35.68
CA GLN A 479 -44.07 0.61 -36.03
C GLN A 479 -44.40 2.11 -36.14
N ILE A 480 -43.86 2.97 -35.29
CA ILE A 480 -44.06 4.42 -35.30
C ILE A 480 -43.50 5.11 -36.51
N GLN A 481 -42.40 4.57 -37.09
CA GLN A 481 -41.74 5.12 -38.29
C GLN A 481 -42.51 4.93 -39.60
N GLN A 482 -43.58 4.15 -39.59
CA GLN A 482 -44.35 3.93 -40.81
C GLN A 482 -45.15 5.16 -41.29
N GLU A 483 -45.36 6.16 -40.41
CA GLU A 483 -45.98 7.43 -40.79
C GLU A 483 -44.98 8.60 -40.70
N PRO A 484 -44.83 9.45 -41.73
CA PRO A 484 -43.86 10.54 -41.77
C PRO A 484 -44.22 11.66 -40.73
N ASP A 485 -43.34 11.87 -39.78
CA ASP A 485 -43.41 12.99 -38.82
C ASP A 485 -42.04 13.69 -38.70
N VAL A 486 -41.99 14.92 -39.17
CA VAL A 486 -40.75 15.71 -39.23
C VAL A 486 -40.14 15.92 -37.83
N LYS A 487 -40.98 16.07 -36.80
CA LYS A 487 -40.47 16.27 -35.43
C LYS A 487 -39.87 14.99 -34.86
N TYR A 488 -40.55 13.86 -35.02
CA TYR A 488 -40.06 12.57 -34.58
C TYR A 488 -38.75 12.18 -35.29
N ASP A 489 -38.71 12.33 -36.61
CA ASP A 489 -37.53 12.08 -37.42
C ASP A 489 -36.34 12.95 -37.03
N MET A 490 -36.60 14.20 -36.65
CA MET A 490 -35.57 15.09 -36.13
C MET A 490 -35.04 14.61 -34.79
N LEU A 491 -35.93 14.22 -33.86
CA LEU A 491 -35.54 13.72 -32.52
C LEU A 491 -34.74 12.43 -32.61
N VAL A 492 -35.14 11.50 -33.52
CA VAL A 492 -34.39 10.25 -33.80
C VAL A 492 -32.95 10.53 -34.24
N LYS A 493 -32.73 11.59 -35.02
CA LYS A 493 -31.44 11.97 -35.54
C LYS A 493 -30.58 12.74 -34.52
N LEU A 494 -31.19 13.37 -33.53
CA LEU A 494 -30.45 14.16 -32.51
C LEU A 494 -29.59 13.29 -31.59
N LYS A 495 -30.08 12.11 -31.17
CA LYS A 495 -29.32 11.19 -30.30
C LYS A 495 -27.99 10.76 -30.95
N PRO A 496 -27.97 10.12 -32.12
CA PRO A 496 -26.73 9.74 -32.80
C PRO A 496 -25.87 10.95 -33.16
N PHE A 497 -26.47 12.10 -33.48
CA PHE A 497 -25.73 13.33 -33.73
C PHE A 497 -24.93 13.78 -32.50
N PHE A 498 -25.53 13.82 -31.32
CA PHE A 498 -24.81 14.19 -30.09
C PHE A 498 -23.76 13.15 -29.68
N GLU A 499 -24.00 11.88 -29.94
CA GLU A 499 -22.99 10.81 -29.78
C GLU A 499 -21.78 11.04 -30.72
N ASP A 500 -22.02 11.25 -32.01
CA ASP A 500 -20.96 11.48 -32.99
C ASP A 500 -20.18 12.76 -32.71
N VAL A 501 -20.86 13.84 -32.26
CA VAL A 501 -20.19 15.07 -31.84
C VAL A 501 -19.32 14.82 -30.62
N ALA A 502 -19.82 14.07 -29.63
CA ALA A 502 -19.07 13.71 -28.43
C ALA A 502 -17.83 12.88 -28.78
N ASP A 503 -17.99 11.85 -29.60
CA ASP A 503 -16.89 10.97 -30.01
C ASP A 503 -15.85 11.70 -30.87
N THR A 504 -16.31 12.58 -31.76
CA THR A 504 -15.42 13.41 -32.60
C THR A 504 -14.61 14.39 -31.76
N LEU A 505 -15.25 15.04 -30.78
CA LEU A 505 -14.55 15.94 -29.84
C LEU A 505 -13.53 15.19 -29.00
N LEU A 506 -13.90 14.01 -28.48
CA LEU A 506 -13.00 13.17 -27.71
C LEU A 506 -11.77 12.79 -28.53
N ARG A 507 -11.96 12.32 -29.76
CA ARG A 507 -10.86 11.94 -30.64
C ARG A 507 -9.95 13.12 -30.96
N ARG A 508 -10.51 14.28 -31.34
CA ARG A 508 -9.71 15.50 -31.59
C ARG A 508 -8.92 15.97 -30.38
N LYS A 509 -9.54 15.91 -29.19
CA LYS A 509 -8.85 16.31 -27.98
C LYS A 509 -7.76 15.30 -27.57
N LYS A 510 -8.02 14.01 -27.79
CA LYS A 510 -7.01 12.95 -27.61
C LYS A 510 -5.80 13.20 -28.53
N GLU A 511 -6.02 13.38 -29.84
CA GLU A 511 -4.96 13.67 -30.80
C GLU A 511 -4.13 14.91 -30.39
N LYS A 512 -4.82 15.94 -29.92
CA LYS A 512 -4.15 17.16 -29.45
C LYS A 512 -3.35 16.93 -28.17
N ILE A 513 -3.85 16.12 -27.19
CA ILE A 513 -3.08 15.74 -26.00
C ILE A 513 -1.81 14.99 -26.41
N GLU A 514 -1.93 14.03 -27.31
CA GLU A 514 -0.81 13.24 -27.81
C GLU A 514 0.26 14.11 -28.48
N GLU A 515 -0.15 15.08 -29.29
CA GLU A 515 0.74 16.01 -29.98
C GLU A 515 1.42 17.00 -29.01
N ASP A 516 0.63 17.68 -28.18
CA ASP A 516 1.13 18.64 -27.19
C ASP A 516 2.07 17.97 -26.16
N MET A 517 1.71 16.76 -25.68
CA MET A 517 2.57 15.95 -24.81
C MET A 517 3.88 15.60 -25.49
N LYS A 518 3.84 15.15 -26.74
CA LYS A 518 5.03 14.82 -27.52
C LYS A 518 5.94 16.04 -27.65
N GLU A 519 5.38 17.20 -27.99
CA GLU A 519 6.15 18.43 -28.15
C GLU A 519 6.80 18.86 -26.83
N GLN A 520 6.02 18.95 -25.76
CA GLN A 520 6.50 19.40 -24.45
C GLN A 520 7.50 18.42 -23.85
N LEU A 521 7.27 17.10 -23.93
CA LEU A 521 8.20 16.10 -23.43
C LEU A 521 9.53 16.12 -24.19
N ASN A 522 9.52 16.31 -25.51
CA ASN A 522 10.76 16.45 -26.28
C ASN A 522 11.55 17.71 -25.94
N LYS A 523 10.91 18.77 -25.42
CA LYS A 523 11.58 19.97 -24.93
C LYS A 523 12.13 19.79 -23.52
N LEU A 524 11.29 19.29 -22.62
CA LEU A 524 11.52 19.35 -21.17
C LEU A 524 12.15 18.08 -20.59
N LEU A 525 11.95 16.91 -21.22
CA LEU A 525 12.48 15.63 -20.73
C LEU A 525 13.89 15.40 -21.27
N ILE A 526 14.89 15.92 -20.58
CA ILE A 526 16.29 15.95 -21.05
C ILE A 526 16.81 14.56 -21.40
N SER A 527 16.53 13.55 -20.56
CA SER A 527 16.95 12.15 -20.80
C SER A 527 16.46 11.57 -22.13
N TYR A 528 15.41 12.17 -22.73
CA TYR A 528 14.81 11.75 -24.00
C TYR A 528 14.59 12.91 -24.96
N LYS A 529 15.36 14.01 -24.78
CA LYS A 529 15.21 15.24 -25.58
C LYS A 529 15.27 14.96 -27.07
N GLY A 530 14.18 15.25 -27.77
CA GLY A 530 14.05 15.00 -29.20
C GLY A 530 13.99 13.54 -29.62
N CYS A 531 13.92 12.58 -28.69
CA CYS A 531 13.89 11.13 -28.98
C CYS A 531 12.51 10.51 -28.92
N ILE A 532 11.48 11.21 -28.42
CA ILE A 532 10.10 10.71 -28.35
C ILE A 532 9.45 10.88 -29.74
N ALA A 533 9.15 9.75 -30.38
CA ALA A 533 8.53 9.72 -31.71
C ALA A 533 7.01 9.87 -31.61
N LYS A 534 6.39 9.21 -30.63
CA LYS A 534 4.94 9.17 -30.46
C LYS A 534 4.58 9.11 -28.98
N VAL A 535 3.52 9.79 -28.62
CA VAL A 535 2.76 9.61 -27.41
C VAL A 535 1.42 9.01 -27.82
N GLU A 536 0.96 7.97 -27.15
CA GLU A 536 -0.28 7.28 -27.47
C GLU A 536 -1.13 7.12 -26.22
N LEU A 537 -2.37 7.61 -26.31
CA LEU A 537 -3.41 7.42 -25.30
C LEU A 537 -4.27 6.21 -25.71
N SER A 538 -4.66 5.36 -24.78
CA SER A 538 -5.55 4.24 -25.06
C SER A 538 -6.92 4.72 -25.59
N ASP A 539 -7.58 3.91 -26.43
CA ASP A 539 -8.88 4.27 -27.05
C ASP A 539 -10.06 4.10 -26.09
N ARG A 540 -9.88 3.40 -24.97
CA ARG A 540 -10.94 3.11 -24.02
C ARG A 540 -10.87 4.03 -22.81
N MET A 541 -11.93 4.81 -22.58
CA MET A 541 -12.06 5.69 -21.40
C MET A 541 -12.01 4.94 -20.05
N GLU A 542 -12.28 3.65 -20.06
CA GLU A 542 -12.32 2.84 -18.83
C GLU A 542 -10.94 2.52 -18.28
N ASN A 543 -9.91 2.46 -19.16
CA ASN A 543 -8.53 2.14 -18.81
C ASN A 543 -7.57 3.06 -19.58
N PHE A 544 -7.52 4.34 -19.19
CA PHE A 544 -6.59 5.28 -19.81
C PHE A 544 -5.15 4.93 -19.44
N THR A 545 -4.37 4.58 -20.45
CA THR A 545 -2.92 4.44 -20.33
C THR A 545 -2.23 5.36 -21.32
N ILE A 546 -1.10 5.96 -20.91
CA ILE A 546 -0.21 6.68 -21.83
C ILE A 546 1.00 5.81 -22.11
N ARG A 547 1.30 5.66 -23.40
CA ARG A 547 2.51 4.98 -23.86
C ARG A 547 3.40 5.95 -24.60
N LEU A 548 4.67 5.90 -24.31
CA LEU A 548 5.69 6.69 -25.00
C LEU A 548 6.50 5.77 -25.92
N TYR A 549 6.77 6.24 -27.12
CA TYR A 549 7.56 5.47 -28.08
C TYR A 549 8.81 6.26 -28.47
N HIS A 550 9.95 5.60 -28.39
CA HIS A 550 11.21 6.14 -28.85
C HIS A 550 11.32 6.13 -30.37
N LYS A 551 12.11 7.02 -30.97
CA LYS A 551 12.39 7.03 -32.42
C LYS A 551 12.97 5.71 -32.95
N ALA A 552 13.58 4.89 -32.10
CA ALA A 552 14.05 3.55 -32.43
C ALA A 552 12.93 2.49 -32.47
N GLY A 553 11.66 2.84 -32.20
CA GLY A 553 10.48 1.99 -32.29
C GLY A 553 10.13 1.23 -31.00
N ASN A 554 10.93 1.29 -29.95
CA ASN A 554 10.66 0.64 -28.65
C ASN A 554 9.81 1.54 -27.75
N GLU A 555 9.00 0.92 -26.87
CA GLU A 555 8.22 1.60 -25.85
C GLU A 555 9.13 2.06 -24.71
N ILE A 556 8.94 3.30 -24.26
CA ILE A 556 9.57 3.86 -23.06
C ILE A 556 8.60 3.65 -21.90
N SER A 557 8.90 2.71 -21.04
CA SER A 557 8.07 2.44 -19.86
C SER A 557 8.13 3.59 -18.87
N LEU A 558 6.98 4.11 -18.44
CA LEU A 558 6.90 5.16 -17.41
C LEU A 558 7.51 4.70 -16.07
N ASN A 559 7.49 3.39 -15.78
CA ASN A 559 8.09 2.82 -14.58
C ASN A 559 9.62 2.90 -14.57
N GLN A 560 10.24 2.91 -15.75
CA GLN A 560 11.71 2.98 -15.92
C GLN A 560 12.24 4.42 -15.87
N LEU A 561 11.37 5.43 -15.92
CA LEU A 561 11.77 6.81 -15.75
C LEU A 561 12.32 7.03 -14.33
N ASN A 562 13.44 7.75 -14.22
CA ASN A 562 13.95 8.18 -12.93
C ASN A 562 13.00 9.20 -12.26
N ALA A 563 13.22 9.52 -10.99
CA ALA A 563 12.33 10.40 -10.21
C ALA A 563 12.18 11.79 -10.85
N ALA A 564 13.27 12.38 -11.38
CA ALA A 564 13.26 13.66 -12.07
C ALA A 564 12.41 13.63 -13.34
N SER A 565 12.62 12.61 -14.18
CA SER A 565 11.86 12.41 -15.42
C SER A 565 10.37 12.18 -15.15
N LYS A 566 10.02 11.47 -14.08
CA LYS A 566 8.64 11.28 -13.63
C LYS A 566 7.99 12.60 -13.23
N GLN A 567 8.70 13.42 -12.48
CA GLN A 567 8.22 14.75 -12.07
C GLN A 567 7.94 15.64 -13.30
N ILE A 568 8.88 15.71 -14.24
CA ILE A 568 8.71 16.49 -15.49
C ILE A 568 7.53 15.95 -16.30
N PHE A 569 7.40 14.63 -16.43
CA PHE A 569 6.30 14.02 -17.16
C PHE A 569 4.93 14.44 -16.60
N ILE A 570 4.76 14.41 -15.28
CA ILE A 570 3.51 14.84 -14.63
C ILE A 570 3.26 16.32 -14.85
N GLN A 571 4.28 17.16 -14.70
CA GLN A 571 4.15 18.59 -14.91
C GLN A 571 3.73 18.91 -16.35
N VAL A 572 4.33 18.23 -17.34
CA VAL A 572 3.93 18.35 -18.75
C VAL A 572 2.48 17.91 -18.96
N LEU A 573 2.10 16.77 -18.41
CA LEU A 573 0.72 16.27 -18.51
C LEU A 573 -0.29 17.28 -17.95
N LEU A 574 -0.04 17.79 -16.75
CA LEU A 574 -0.92 18.77 -16.10
C LEU A 574 -1.03 20.07 -16.92
N LYS A 575 0.09 20.54 -17.50
CA LYS A 575 0.11 21.69 -18.40
C LYS A 575 -0.74 21.45 -19.65
N VAL A 576 -0.57 20.31 -20.31
CA VAL A 576 -1.32 19.96 -21.53
C VAL A 576 -2.82 19.80 -21.24
N LEU A 577 -3.18 19.08 -20.17
CA LEU A 577 -4.59 18.91 -19.78
C LEU A 577 -5.24 20.24 -19.46
N ARG A 578 -4.54 21.15 -18.80
CA ARG A 578 -5.01 22.49 -18.49
C ARG A 578 -5.27 23.32 -19.77
N ASN A 579 -4.33 23.32 -20.71
CA ASN A 579 -4.46 24.10 -21.95
C ASN A 579 -5.62 23.66 -22.84
N LEU A 580 -6.10 22.42 -22.64
CA LEU A 580 -7.23 21.87 -23.39
C LEU A 580 -8.58 22.08 -22.69
N GLY A 581 -8.57 22.51 -21.43
CA GLY A 581 -9.77 22.83 -20.67
C GLY A 581 -10.23 24.26 -20.89
N ASP A 582 -11.52 24.52 -20.61
CA ASP A 582 -12.10 25.87 -20.61
C ASP A 582 -11.78 26.65 -19.32
N TYR A 583 -10.95 26.06 -18.43
CA TYR A 583 -10.56 26.62 -17.15
C TYR A 583 -9.14 27.16 -17.20
N ASN A 584 -8.93 28.36 -16.66
CA ASN A 584 -7.61 28.94 -16.46
C ASN A 584 -7.39 29.29 -14.98
N PRO A 585 -7.25 28.27 -14.09
CA PRO A 585 -7.02 28.49 -12.68
C PRO A 585 -5.55 28.84 -12.42
N PRO A 586 -5.24 29.43 -11.24
CA PRO A 586 -3.87 29.60 -10.79
C PRO A 586 -3.22 28.24 -10.57
N VAL A 587 -1.92 28.15 -10.83
CA VAL A 587 -1.11 26.97 -10.50
C VAL A 587 -0.26 27.29 -9.28
N MET A 588 -0.33 26.44 -8.27
CA MET A 588 0.50 26.53 -7.07
C MET A 588 1.27 25.23 -6.88
N ILE A 589 2.58 25.34 -6.77
CA ILE A 589 3.47 24.19 -6.64
C ILE A 589 4.26 24.34 -5.35
N ASP A 590 4.11 23.36 -4.44
CA ASP A 590 4.97 23.21 -3.26
C ASP A 590 6.13 22.26 -3.60
N THR A 591 7.32 22.54 -3.09
CA THR A 591 8.54 21.71 -3.28
C THR A 591 8.93 21.55 -4.76
N VAL A 592 9.18 22.67 -5.42
CA VAL A 592 9.27 22.82 -6.89
C VAL A 592 10.36 21.97 -7.56
N MET A 593 11.53 21.74 -6.87
CA MET A 593 12.78 21.28 -7.49
C MET A 593 13.43 20.06 -6.82
N GLY A 594 12.71 19.30 -6.01
CA GLY A 594 13.26 18.35 -5.05
C GLY A 594 14.33 17.36 -5.55
N VAL A 595 14.24 16.84 -6.79
CA VAL A 595 15.13 15.77 -7.32
C VAL A 595 15.72 16.07 -8.70
N LEU A 596 15.68 17.34 -9.14
CA LEU A 596 16.08 17.72 -10.50
C LEU A 596 17.58 18.05 -10.58
N ASP A 597 18.22 17.60 -11.66
CA ASP A 597 19.57 18.00 -12.04
C ASP A 597 19.61 19.45 -12.56
N GLU A 598 20.79 20.00 -12.73
CA GLU A 598 20.96 21.43 -13.10
C GLU A 598 20.39 21.76 -14.48
N GLU A 599 20.55 20.87 -15.45
CA GLU A 599 20.06 21.07 -16.80
C GLU A 599 18.53 21.03 -16.86
N SER A 600 17.89 20.10 -16.15
CA SER A 600 16.43 20.01 -16.00
C SER A 600 15.86 21.25 -15.29
N ARG A 601 16.56 21.77 -14.29
CA ARG A 601 16.19 23.00 -13.58
C ARG A 601 16.18 24.21 -14.51
N ASP A 602 17.22 24.35 -15.31
CA ASP A 602 17.36 25.48 -16.23
C ASP A 602 16.21 25.53 -17.22
N VAL A 603 15.87 24.41 -17.81
CA VAL A 603 14.76 24.31 -18.76
C VAL A 603 13.40 24.62 -18.07
N LEU A 604 13.19 24.18 -16.84
CA LEU A 604 11.96 24.50 -16.11
C LEU A 604 11.86 25.99 -15.78
N MET A 605 12.97 26.63 -15.39
CA MET A 605 12.99 28.05 -15.05
C MET A 605 12.71 28.95 -16.27
N GLU A 606 13.33 28.64 -17.38
CA GLU A 606 13.31 29.52 -18.57
C GLU A 606 12.12 29.24 -19.50
N GLU A 607 11.67 27.96 -19.61
CA GLU A 607 10.66 27.58 -20.61
C GLU A 607 9.34 27.10 -19.99
N TYR A 608 9.38 26.46 -18.82
CA TYR A 608 8.18 25.81 -18.27
C TYR A 608 7.34 26.75 -17.39
N PHE A 609 7.94 27.32 -16.31
CA PHE A 609 7.19 28.14 -15.36
C PHE A 609 6.63 29.43 -15.95
N PRO A 610 7.35 30.15 -16.79
CA PRO A 610 6.80 31.37 -17.41
C PRO A 610 5.57 31.12 -18.29
N GLY A 611 5.51 29.95 -18.93
CA GLY A 611 4.39 29.56 -19.78
C GLY A 611 3.39 28.62 -19.13
N LEU A 612 3.43 28.44 -17.80
CA LEU A 612 2.61 27.46 -17.14
C LEU A 612 1.18 27.94 -16.91
N ALA A 613 0.98 29.16 -16.42
CA ALA A 613 -0.32 29.70 -16.08
C ALA A 613 -0.31 31.24 -16.21
N GLU A 614 -1.49 31.86 -16.27
CA GLU A 614 -1.63 33.33 -16.07
C GLU A 614 -1.19 33.76 -14.66
N GLN A 615 -1.26 32.80 -13.69
CA GLN A 615 -0.73 32.99 -12.35
C GLN A 615 -0.09 31.68 -11.87
N THR A 616 1.20 31.72 -11.59
CA THR A 616 1.98 30.60 -11.05
C THR A 616 2.57 30.99 -9.71
N ILE A 617 2.24 30.26 -8.64
CA ILE A 617 2.74 30.47 -7.28
C ILE A 617 3.72 29.34 -6.95
N LEU A 618 4.98 29.69 -6.74
CA LEU A 618 6.04 28.75 -6.43
C LEU A 618 6.41 28.84 -4.96
N LEU A 619 6.23 27.76 -4.21
CA LEU A 619 6.66 27.64 -2.83
C LEU A 619 7.96 26.86 -2.77
N CYS A 620 9.02 27.47 -2.27
CA CYS A 620 10.34 26.86 -2.36
C CYS A 620 11.25 27.20 -1.16
N THR A 621 12.34 26.45 -1.06
CA THR A 621 13.46 26.73 -0.15
C THR A 621 14.63 27.33 -0.94
N THR A 622 15.64 27.87 -0.25
CA THR A 622 16.87 28.36 -0.89
C THR A 622 17.67 27.28 -1.62
N SER A 623 17.49 26.01 -1.25
CA SER A 623 18.12 24.87 -1.93
C SER A 623 17.39 24.51 -3.23
N GLU A 624 16.10 24.79 -3.31
CA GLU A 624 15.29 24.51 -4.50
C GLU A 624 15.42 25.61 -5.54
N ILE A 625 15.38 26.86 -5.13
CA ILE A 625 15.65 28.03 -6.00
C ILE A 625 16.81 28.78 -5.40
N ARG A 626 17.98 28.62 -6.01
CA ARG A 626 19.24 29.24 -5.55
C ARG A 626 19.26 30.71 -5.92
N LYS A 627 19.67 31.57 -4.96
CA LYS A 627 19.70 33.03 -5.12
C LYS A 627 20.57 33.47 -6.29
N ASP A 628 21.75 32.88 -6.43
CA ASP A 628 22.79 33.32 -7.34
C ASP A 628 22.64 32.77 -8.77
N LYS A 629 21.74 31.84 -8.99
CA LYS A 629 21.56 31.17 -10.30
C LYS A 629 20.09 31.14 -10.71
N ASP A 630 19.28 30.38 -9.99
CA ASP A 630 17.91 30.06 -10.40
C ASP A 630 16.98 31.28 -10.30
N TYR A 631 17.16 32.11 -9.26
CA TYR A 631 16.39 33.35 -9.07
C TYR A 631 16.57 34.32 -10.25
N LEU A 632 17.81 34.50 -10.71
CA LEU A 632 18.11 35.42 -11.83
C LEU A 632 17.40 35.04 -13.13
N LYS A 633 17.16 33.72 -13.33
CA LYS A 633 16.42 33.20 -14.48
C LYS A 633 14.92 33.49 -14.40
N LEU A 634 14.38 33.43 -13.19
CA LEU A 634 12.96 33.70 -12.93
C LEU A 634 12.64 35.22 -12.82
N GLU A 635 13.61 36.02 -12.42
CA GLU A 635 13.42 37.46 -12.14
C GLU A 635 12.65 38.23 -13.22
N PRO A 636 12.88 38.03 -14.52
CA PRO A 636 12.13 38.70 -15.57
C PRO A 636 10.62 38.42 -15.56
N PHE A 637 10.24 37.27 -14.99
CA PHE A 637 8.86 36.75 -14.96
C PHE A 637 8.17 36.92 -13.61
N LEU A 638 8.88 37.51 -12.61
CA LEU A 638 8.37 37.64 -11.25
C LEU A 638 7.53 38.93 -11.12
N SER A 639 6.25 38.74 -10.78
CA SER A 639 5.41 39.87 -10.31
C SER A 639 5.73 40.28 -8.89
N ARG A 640 5.96 39.26 -8.03
CA ARG A 640 6.19 39.43 -6.59
C ARG A 640 7.08 38.35 -6.06
N SER A 641 7.82 38.67 -5.02
CA SER A 641 8.55 37.70 -4.23
C SER A 641 8.40 37.96 -2.74
N TYR A 642 8.35 36.87 -1.96
CA TYR A 642 8.15 36.95 -0.53
C TYR A 642 9.02 35.90 0.19
N THR A 643 9.31 36.17 1.45
CA THR A 643 9.96 35.20 2.36
C THR A 643 9.08 34.97 3.59
N LEU A 644 8.79 33.73 3.87
CA LEU A 644 8.12 33.29 5.08
C LEU A 644 9.15 33.08 6.18
N VAL A 645 9.10 33.92 7.20
CA VAL A 645 10.03 33.90 8.33
C VAL A 645 9.28 33.45 9.57
N ARG A 646 9.73 32.32 10.14
CA ARG A 646 9.17 31.81 11.40
C ARG A 646 9.87 32.44 12.57
N ASP A 647 9.12 33.13 13.41
CA ASP A 647 9.55 33.57 14.71
C ASP A 647 9.35 32.44 15.72
N VAL A 648 10.44 32.02 16.37
CA VAL A 648 10.45 30.91 17.32
C VAL A 648 9.82 31.32 18.66
N GLU A 649 9.96 32.59 19.06
CA GLU A 649 9.43 33.12 20.33
C GLU A 649 7.91 33.25 20.29
N SER A 650 7.36 33.85 19.25
CA SER A 650 5.90 34.00 19.05
C SER A 650 5.24 32.74 18.47
N GLN A 651 6.03 31.76 18.06
CA GLN A 651 5.57 30.55 17.34
C GLN A 651 4.68 30.90 16.13
N SER A 652 4.92 32.04 15.52
CA SER A 652 4.16 32.54 14.37
C SER A 652 5.08 32.78 13.18
N THR A 653 4.52 32.69 11.98
CA THR A 653 5.20 33.04 10.74
C THR A 653 4.72 34.42 10.27
N HIS A 654 5.65 35.29 9.91
CA HIS A 654 5.39 36.56 9.25
C HIS A 654 5.98 36.58 7.84
N ILE A 655 5.60 37.59 7.06
CA ILE A 655 6.03 37.76 5.68
C ILE A 655 7.00 38.91 5.62
N GLU A 656 8.08 38.71 4.86
CA GLU A 656 8.98 39.75 4.42
C GLU A 656 8.89 39.87 2.90
N GLU A 657 8.91 41.11 2.39
CA GLU A 657 9.00 41.33 0.94
C GLU A 657 10.37 40.94 0.40
N GLY A 658 10.36 40.35 -0.78
CA GLY A 658 11.56 39.85 -1.43
C GLY A 658 11.87 38.38 -1.12
N TYR A 659 12.71 37.78 -1.95
CA TYR A 659 13.13 36.40 -1.84
C TYR A 659 14.42 36.31 -1.02
N PHE A 660 14.32 35.96 0.25
CA PHE A 660 15.43 35.89 1.22
C PHE A 660 16.35 37.11 1.16
N GLY A 661 15.74 38.31 1.15
CA GLY A 661 16.44 39.60 1.13
C GLY A 661 16.73 40.17 -0.26
N ILE A 662 16.35 39.50 -1.35
CA ILE A 662 16.41 40.02 -2.71
C ILE A 662 15.04 40.60 -3.05
N LEU A 663 14.96 41.90 -3.26
CA LEU A 663 13.73 42.58 -3.69
C LEU A 663 13.54 42.37 -5.20
N CYS A 664 12.29 42.17 -5.65
CA CYS A 664 11.97 42.23 -7.07
C CYS A 664 12.22 43.64 -7.58
N ASN A 665 12.79 43.78 -8.77
CA ASN A 665 12.87 45.05 -9.44
C ASN A 665 11.44 45.56 -9.71
N GLU A 666 11.12 46.85 -9.33
CA GLU A 666 9.81 47.46 -9.49
C GLU A 666 9.36 47.58 -10.96
#